data_dabd6f2fb458d5eba692b237c8b0ed84
#
_entry.id   dabd6f2fb458d5eba692b237c8b0ed84
#
_cell.length_a   1.000
_cell.length_b   1.000
_cell.length_c   1.000
_cell.angle_alpha   90.00
_cell.angle_beta   90.00
_cell.angle_gamma   90.00
#
_symmetry.space_group_name_H-M   'P 1'
#
loop_
_entity.id
_entity.type
_entity.pdbx_description
1 polymer ?
#
loop_
_entity_poly.entity_id
_entity_poly.type
_entity_poly.pdbx_seq_one_letter_code
_entity_poly.pdbx_strand_id
1 'polypeptide(L)'
;MPKKTLLALSVLITTSLCLPTFAVQNTPSQANQPNQPQKINMQTLAQQPQLSNDFVELNIQLANGKLSDVIFRDKVNGKSYSLGPNIFSIDIIGTGDEESSGKPDNNKRFTLTAQDLKASIPLIEKLTAKPSARRLVERRNGQRITIPFGWTRDGLSVLWIAEIREGLPYARISITVCSENFLAAPVRRVRVLEFDAPEAIVQGTVKGAPVTANGNRLFAGVEHPLGINRVEDGKIIAQMDRKLDIPVHVPLTVSTVLGVSTAGQLRRTFQQSYINEERARPYAAFLNYNTWYDIGYFDKYDEKAAMNVVKTYGDELVRKRGVIIDSFLFDDGWDDTETLWQFHKGLPNEFKNIRKEAESFGASPGIWFSPWGGYGPPKASRLKAADGKFETNPSGFALSGPKYYEHFKNMCLHMIKENGINHFKLDGTSGDETQIPGSKFSSDFEAIISIIEEMRNVKPDLYVNLTTGTWASPFWFGIADSIWRQNWDHAFVGEGSKRNKWMTHRDACLYGNNVAKSPLFPINSLMVHGVIYTKRAKGLETVEKDELTDEIWSSFGSGTQMQEIYISPGLLTPQQWDTLAAAAKWARANNKTLIDTHWLGGDPAKLEVYGWGSWSPEKGIITLRNPSDTAQQWSCDATAVFELPVGAATKYKLSSPRGSKLPAEFLEAGKPITITLKPFEVIVLEAIPVSDK
;
A
#
# COMPACT_ATOMS: atom_id res chain seq x y z
N MET A 1 -40.70 50.70 -43.80
CA MET A 1 -39.42 50.17 -44.21
C MET A 1 -38.33 50.91 -43.49
N PRO A 2 -37.57 50.23 -42.65
CA PRO A 2 -36.12 50.14 -42.88
C PRO A 2 -35.60 48.72 -42.60
N LYS A 3 -34.45 48.45 -43.18
CA LYS A 3 -33.73 47.18 -43.30
C LYS A 3 -33.19 46.67 -41.96
N LYS A 4 -33.39 45.39 -41.64
CA LYS A 4 -32.72 44.68 -40.55
C LYS A 4 -31.38 44.13 -41.06
N THR A 5 -30.29 44.56 -40.42
CA THR A 5 -28.95 44.03 -40.59
C THR A 5 -28.77 42.89 -39.60
N LEU A 6 -28.50 41.66 -40.08
CA LEU A 6 -28.13 40.53 -39.26
C LEU A 6 -26.65 40.69 -38.85
N LEU A 7 -26.39 40.81 -37.54
CA LEU A 7 -25.05 40.63 -36.98
C LEU A 7 -24.92 39.13 -36.64
N ALA A 8 -23.97 38.46 -37.26
CA ALA A 8 -23.54 37.13 -36.91
C ALA A 8 -22.64 37.20 -35.68
N LEU A 9 -23.12 36.70 -34.53
CA LEU A 9 -22.35 36.55 -33.34
C LEU A 9 -21.61 35.19 -33.39
N SER A 10 -20.30 35.23 -33.69
CA SER A 10 -19.44 34.05 -33.58
C SER A 10 -19.14 33.81 -32.08
N VAL A 11 -19.79 32.82 -31.51
CA VAL A 11 -19.49 32.34 -30.15
C VAL A 11 -18.22 31.51 -30.23
N LEU A 12 -17.12 32.05 -29.73
CA LEU A 12 -15.92 31.27 -29.38
C LEU A 12 -16.23 30.42 -28.13
N ILE A 13 -16.49 29.14 -28.33
CA ILE A 13 -16.57 28.17 -27.20
C ILE A 13 -15.14 27.82 -26.79
N THR A 14 -14.67 28.46 -25.74
CA THR A 14 -13.47 28.01 -25.02
C THR A 14 -13.87 26.79 -24.21
N THR A 15 -13.53 25.59 -24.70
CA THR A 15 -13.64 24.36 -23.94
C THR A 15 -12.63 24.37 -22.77
N SER A 16 -13.11 24.62 -21.56
CA SER A 16 -12.34 24.45 -20.32
C SER A 16 -12.28 22.95 -20.03
N LEU A 17 -11.19 22.28 -20.46
CA LEU A 17 -10.90 20.91 -20.09
C LEU A 17 -10.59 20.88 -18.58
N CYS A 18 -11.33 20.09 -17.80
CA CYS A 18 -10.98 19.76 -16.41
C CYS A 18 -9.66 18.96 -16.40
N LEU A 19 -8.54 19.67 -16.35
CA LEU A 19 -7.26 19.08 -15.98
C LEU A 19 -7.16 19.07 -14.46
N PRO A 20 -6.71 18.00 -13.83
CA PRO A 20 -6.47 18.00 -12.38
C PRO A 20 -5.39 19.03 -12.06
N THR A 21 -5.78 20.16 -11.47
CA THR A 21 -4.85 21.15 -10.93
C THR A 21 -4.23 20.59 -9.65
N PHE A 22 -3.02 20.08 -9.76
CA PHE A 22 -2.14 19.97 -8.61
C PHE A 22 -1.81 21.39 -8.16
N ALA A 23 -2.30 21.78 -6.99
CA ALA A 23 -2.02 23.08 -6.38
C ALA A 23 -0.53 23.15 -6.03
N VAL A 24 0.25 23.80 -6.87
CA VAL A 24 1.58 24.28 -6.53
C VAL A 24 1.41 25.66 -5.91
N GLN A 25 1.69 25.79 -4.61
CA GLN A 25 1.81 27.09 -3.97
C GLN A 25 3.02 27.84 -4.54
N ASN A 26 2.76 28.89 -5.32
CA ASN A 26 3.79 29.82 -5.76
C ASN A 26 3.94 30.94 -4.72
N THR A 27 5.14 31.09 -4.18
CA THR A 27 5.62 32.35 -3.58
C THR A 27 5.85 33.38 -4.71
N PRO A 28 5.54 34.66 -4.51
CA PRO A 28 5.64 35.67 -5.57
C PRO A 28 7.09 36.15 -5.75
N SER A 29 7.66 35.91 -6.92
CA SER A 29 8.81 36.71 -7.39
C SER A 29 8.72 36.94 -8.89
N GLN A 30 8.63 38.22 -9.21
CA GLN A 30 8.98 38.93 -10.47
C GLN A 30 8.29 38.46 -11.78
N ALA A 31 7.58 39.45 -12.32
CA ALA A 31 6.94 39.42 -13.63
C ALA A 31 7.96 39.17 -14.77
N ASN A 32 7.69 38.14 -15.58
CA ASN A 32 8.21 38.01 -16.93
C ASN A 32 7.06 37.78 -17.92
N GLN A 33 7.19 38.40 -19.07
CA GLN A 33 6.20 38.53 -20.15
C GLN A 33 5.63 37.17 -20.64
N PRO A 34 4.41 37.14 -21.19
CA PRO A 34 3.80 35.92 -21.67
C PRO A 34 4.48 35.39 -22.93
N ASN A 35 5.00 34.17 -22.84
CA ASN A 35 5.46 33.42 -24.02
C ASN A 35 4.29 33.14 -24.97
N GLN A 36 4.47 33.46 -26.23
CA GLN A 36 3.54 33.12 -27.31
C GLN A 36 3.35 31.58 -27.39
N PRO A 37 2.13 31.07 -27.72
CA PRO A 37 1.90 29.65 -27.89
C PRO A 37 2.76 29.13 -29.06
N GLN A 38 3.59 28.13 -28.79
CA GLN A 38 4.35 27.42 -29.81
C GLN A 38 3.38 26.79 -30.80
N LYS A 39 3.54 27.10 -32.10
CA LYS A 39 2.83 26.47 -33.20
C LYS A 39 3.12 24.96 -33.17
N ILE A 40 2.10 24.15 -32.88
CA ILE A 40 2.15 22.70 -33.02
C ILE A 40 2.32 22.37 -34.51
N ASN A 41 3.42 21.70 -34.83
CA ASN A 41 3.74 21.31 -36.17
C ASN A 41 2.82 20.15 -36.59
N MET A 42 1.90 20.38 -37.53
CA MET A 42 0.86 19.44 -37.99
C MET A 42 1.39 18.26 -38.85
N GLN A 43 2.68 18.06 -38.94
CA GLN A 43 3.28 16.99 -39.77
C GLN A 43 3.41 15.61 -39.11
N THR A 44 2.98 15.42 -37.85
CA THR A 44 3.11 14.14 -37.12
C THR A 44 1.85 13.24 -37.20
N LEU A 45 0.92 13.52 -38.09
CA LEU A 45 -0.38 12.81 -38.20
C LEU A 45 -0.35 11.47 -38.97
N ALA A 46 0.82 10.95 -39.33
CA ALA A 46 0.94 9.74 -40.17
C ALA A 46 1.40 8.48 -39.48
N GLN A 47 1.75 8.52 -38.17
CA GLN A 47 2.11 7.32 -37.40
C GLN A 47 1.02 7.01 -36.38
N GLN A 48 0.67 5.72 -36.25
CA GLN A 48 -0.23 5.26 -35.22
C GLN A 48 0.37 5.62 -33.83
N PRO A 49 -0.41 6.22 -32.90
CA PRO A 49 0.11 6.62 -31.59
C PRO A 49 0.62 5.42 -30.83
N GLN A 50 1.85 5.52 -30.29
CA GLN A 50 2.53 4.42 -29.65
C GLN A 50 3.27 4.89 -28.40
N LEU A 51 3.23 4.09 -27.33
CA LEU A 51 4.13 4.17 -26.18
C LEU A 51 5.01 2.92 -26.13
N SER A 52 6.29 3.07 -25.84
CA SER A 52 7.20 1.91 -25.78
C SER A 52 8.37 2.16 -24.84
N ASN A 53 8.80 1.09 -24.16
CA ASN A 53 10.11 0.98 -23.49
C ASN A 53 10.75 -0.38 -23.83
N ASP A 54 11.77 -0.81 -23.08
CA ASP A 54 12.47 -2.07 -23.33
C ASP A 54 11.62 -3.32 -23.05
N PHE A 55 10.57 -3.22 -22.27
CA PHE A 55 9.77 -4.34 -21.77
C PHE A 55 8.41 -4.47 -22.41
N VAL A 56 7.73 -3.34 -22.61
CA VAL A 56 6.34 -3.29 -23.05
C VAL A 56 6.11 -2.20 -24.10
N GLU A 57 5.06 -2.40 -24.90
CA GLU A 57 4.63 -1.44 -25.91
C GLU A 57 3.10 -1.39 -25.95
N LEU A 58 2.55 -0.20 -26.10
CA LEU A 58 1.14 0.03 -26.39
C LEU A 58 1.02 0.71 -27.76
N ASN A 59 0.32 0.07 -28.69
CA ASN A 59 0.04 0.59 -30.02
C ASN A 59 -1.46 0.88 -30.15
N ILE A 60 -1.81 2.14 -30.40
CA ILE A 60 -3.19 2.63 -30.47
C ILE A 60 -3.62 2.70 -31.96
N GLN A 61 -4.66 1.98 -32.29
CA GLN A 61 -5.21 1.96 -33.65
C GLN A 61 -6.51 2.76 -33.71
N LEU A 62 -6.52 3.75 -34.57
CA LEU A 62 -7.70 4.59 -34.82
C LEU A 62 -8.18 4.41 -36.27
N ALA A 63 -9.50 4.29 -36.51
CA ALA A 63 -10.14 4.24 -37.78
C ALA A 63 -11.43 5.07 -37.78
N ASN A 64 -11.58 5.96 -38.73
CA ASN A 64 -12.79 6.80 -38.91
C ASN A 64 -13.18 7.60 -37.63
N GLY A 65 -12.19 8.10 -36.89
CA GLY A 65 -12.41 8.84 -35.63
C GLY A 65 -12.93 8.00 -34.48
N LYS A 66 -12.81 6.68 -34.56
CA LYS A 66 -13.08 5.72 -33.49
C LYS A 66 -11.83 4.93 -33.19
N LEU A 67 -11.74 4.45 -31.95
CA LEU A 67 -10.71 3.50 -31.57
C LEU A 67 -11.04 2.15 -32.20
N SER A 68 -10.11 1.58 -32.99
CA SER A 68 -10.31 0.26 -33.61
C SER A 68 -9.69 -0.86 -32.80
N ASP A 69 -8.54 -0.61 -32.17
CA ASP A 69 -7.89 -1.56 -31.23
C ASP A 69 -6.81 -0.84 -30.40
N VAL A 70 -6.41 -1.45 -29.30
CA VAL A 70 -5.17 -1.17 -28.55
C VAL A 70 -4.42 -2.48 -28.38
N ILE A 71 -3.22 -2.57 -28.95
CA ILE A 71 -2.38 -3.74 -28.85
C ILE A 71 -1.36 -3.53 -27.73
N PHE A 72 -1.41 -4.35 -26.69
CA PHE A 72 -0.36 -4.45 -25.69
C PHE A 72 0.63 -5.53 -26.10
N ARG A 73 1.89 -5.16 -26.27
CA ARG A 73 2.96 -6.07 -26.65
C ARG A 73 3.91 -6.32 -25.47
N ASP A 74 4.01 -7.57 -25.11
CA ASP A 74 5.01 -8.12 -24.19
C ASP A 74 6.31 -8.38 -24.99
N LYS A 75 7.27 -7.47 -24.87
CA LYS A 75 8.57 -7.56 -25.56
C LYS A 75 9.49 -8.57 -24.90
N VAL A 76 9.25 -8.91 -23.64
CA VAL A 76 10.05 -9.87 -22.86
C VAL A 76 9.79 -11.29 -23.34
N ASN A 77 8.53 -11.65 -23.57
CA ASN A 77 8.12 -13.00 -23.95
C ASN A 77 7.67 -13.10 -25.43
N GLY A 78 7.71 -12.00 -26.18
CA GLY A 78 7.38 -11.97 -27.62
C GLY A 78 5.87 -12.17 -27.90
N LYS A 79 4.98 -11.82 -26.97
CA LYS A 79 3.53 -11.97 -27.11
C LYS A 79 2.83 -10.63 -27.28
N SER A 80 1.67 -10.65 -27.94
CA SER A 80 0.81 -9.48 -28.10
C SER A 80 -0.61 -9.83 -27.68
N TYR A 81 -1.29 -8.86 -27.07
CA TYR A 81 -2.66 -8.96 -26.59
C TYR A 81 -3.47 -7.80 -27.17
N SER A 82 -4.59 -8.10 -27.83
CA SER A 82 -5.57 -7.09 -28.21
C SER A 82 -6.40 -6.76 -26.98
N LEU A 83 -6.42 -5.49 -26.58
CA LEU A 83 -7.32 -4.98 -25.55
C LEU A 83 -8.69 -4.64 -26.15
N GLY A 84 -8.84 -4.83 -27.48
CA GLY A 84 -10.04 -4.63 -28.24
C GLY A 84 -10.39 -3.16 -28.47
N PRO A 85 -11.47 -2.92 -29.23
CA PRO A 85 -11.99 -1.58 -29.45
C PRO A 85 -12.69 -1.01 -28.20
N ASN A 86 -13.16 -1.88 -27.29
CA ASN A 86 -13.83 -1.51 -26.05
C ASN A 86 -12.84 -1.50 -24.86
N ILE A 87 -11.84 -0.62 -24.94
CA ILE A 87 -10.79 -0.46 -23.91
C ILE A 87 -11.31 -0.01 -22.57
N PHE A 88 -12.56 0.36 -22.45
CA PHE A 88 -13.29 0.60 -21.22
C PHE A 88 -14.79 0.38 -21.41
N SER A 89 -15.49 0.18 -20.29
CA SER A 89 -16.94 0.32 -20.23
C SER A 89 -17.37 0.96 -18.92
N ILE A 90 -18.49 1.71 -18.98
CA ILE A 90 -19.06 2.44 -17.84
C ILE A 90 -20.53 2.05 -17.74
N ASP A 91 -20.92 1.42 -16.62
CA ASP A 91 -22.31 1.12 -16.34
C ASP A 91 -22.98 2.31 -15.65
N ILE A 92 -24.06 2.78 -16.24
CA ILE A 92 -24.84 3.93 -15.80
C ILE A 92 -26.27 3.45 -15.50
N ILE A 93 -26.89 3.99 -14.43
CA ILE A 93 -28.34 3.79 -14.19
C ILE A 93 -29.09 4.80 -15.04
N GLY A 94 -29.99 4.33 -15.91
CA GLY A 94 -30.82 5.19 -16.75
C GLY A 94 -31.86 5.94 -15.93
N THR A 95 -32.08 7.22 -16.25
CA THR A 95 -33.34 7.87 -16.01
C THR A 95 -34.33 7.30 -17.01
N GLY A 96 -35.50 6.78 -16.54
CA GLY A 96 -36.53 6.23 -17.41
C GLY A 96 -36.91 7.23 -18.51
N ASP A 97 -37.40 6.74 -19.67
CA ASP A 97 -37.88 7.58 -20.77
C ASP A 97 -38.80 8.68 -20.19
N GLU A 98 -38.52 9.91 -20.55
CA GLU A 98 -39.18 11.12 -20.03
C GLU A 98 -40.72 11.13 -20.19
N GLU A 99 -41.30 10.17 -20.91
CA GLU A 99 -42.74 10.12 -21.19
C GLU A 99 -43.61 9.54 -20.09
N SER A 100 -43.06 8.88 -19.05
CA SER A 100 -43.95 8.17 -18.13
C SER A 100 -43.93 8.47 -16.63
N SER A 101 -43.00 9.18 -16.04
CA SER A 101 -43.15 9.56 -14.61
C SER A 101 -42.09 10.45 -13.97
N GLY A 102 -41.02 10.80 -14.63
CA GLY A 102 -39.93 11.61 -14.03
C GLY A 102 -39.21 10.98 -12.84
N LYS A 103 -39.37 9.68 -12.59
CA LYS A 103 -38.67 8.96 -11.56
C LYS A 103 -37.58 8.10 -12.19
N PRO A 104 -36.32 8.15 -11.69
CA PRO A 104 -35.26 7.26 -12.15
C PRO A 104 -35.69 5.80 -12.04
N ASP A 105 -35.64 5.03 -13.14
CA ASP A 105 -35.74 3.59 -13.09
C ASP A 105 -34.40 3.02 -12.62
N ASN A 106 -34.26 2.81 -11.33
CA ASN A 106 -33.04 2.25 -10.71
C ASN A 106 -32.70 0.84 -11.21
N ASN A 107 -33.54 0.23 -12.03
CA ASN A 107 -33.33 -1.11 -12.57
C ASN A 107 -32.82 -1.12 -14.01
N LYS A 108 -32.94 -0.02 -14.75
CA LYS A 108 -32.48 0.06 -16.13
C LYS A 108 -31.02 0.50 -16.18
N ARG A 109 -30.12 -0.46 -16.35
CA ARG A 109 -28.69 -0.20 -16.56
C ARG A 109 -28.40 -0.19 -18.06
N PHE A 110 -27.59 0.75 -18.50
CA PHE A 110 -26.97 0.70 -19.80
C PHE A 110 -25.45 0.82 -19.66
N THR A 111 -24.73 0.16 -20.57
CA THR A 111 -23.27 0.15 -20.60
C THR A 111 -22.81 1.06 -21.72
N LEU A 112 -22.07 2.10 -21.36
CA LEU A 112 -21.36 2.96 -22.30
C LEU A 112 -19.97 2.38 -22.53
N THR A 113 -19.60 2.20 -23.81
CA THR A 113 -18.29 1.67 -24.22
C THR A 113 -17.48 2.73 -25.00
N ALA A 114 -16.19 2.45 -25.19
CA ALA A 114 -15.35 3.32 -26.02
C ALA A 114 -15.87 3.44 -27.47
N GLN A 115 -16.61 2.42 -27.98
CA GLN A 115 -17.18 2.41 -29.32
C GLN A 115 -18.43 3.29 -29.47
N ASP A 116 -19.11 3.59 -28.38
CA ASP A 116 -20.27 4.49 -28.37
C ASP A 116 -19.85 5.96 -28.46
N LEU A 117 -18.56 6.23 -28.25
CA LEU A 117 -17.99 7.57 -28.19
C LEU A 117 -17.04 7.84 -29.37
N LYS A 118 -16.90 9.12 -29.72
CA LYS A 118 -15.91 9.56 -30.69
C LYS A 118 -14.59 9.87 -29.97
N ALA A 119 -13.53 9.17 -30.36
CA ALA A 119 -12.19 9.45 -29.88
C ALA A 119 -11.66 10.76 -30.50
N SER A 120 -11.12 11.64 -29.69
CA SER A 120 -10.38 12.82 -30.13
C SER A 120 -8.94 12.44 -30.50
N ILE A 121 -8.18 13.40 -31.03
CA ILE A 121 -6.77 13.19 -31.35
C ILE A 121 -5.99 12.84 -30.08
N PRO A 122 -5.25 11.73 -30.06
CA PRO A 122 -4.42 11.35 -28.93
C PRO A 122 -3.32 12.39 -28.65
N LEU A 123 -3.13 12.74 -27.39
CA LEU A 123 -2.05 13.61 -26.93
C LEU A 123 -0.94 12.74 -26.35
N ILE A 124 0.28 12.87 -26.86
CA ILE A 124 1.47 12.17 -26.36
C ILE A 124 2.36 13.18 -25.66
N GLU A 125 2.70 12.87 -24.40
CA GLU A 125 3.55 13.70 -23.54
C GLU A 125 4.78 12.92 -23.09
N LYS A 126 5.94 13.59 -23.02
CA LYS A 126 7.10 13.08 -22.34
C LYS A 126 6.97 13.35 -20.83
N LEU A 127 7.20 12.35 -20.03
CA LEU A 127 7.22 12.45 -18.58
C LEU A 127 8.67 12.57 -18.12
N THR A 128 9.01 13.72 -17.55
CA THR A 128 10.36 13.98 -17.04
C THR A 128 10.49 13.46 -15.61
N ALA A 129 11.58 12.79 -15.33
CA ALA A 129 11.94 12.32 -13.99
C ALA A 129 11.96 13.46 -12.97
N LYS A 130 11.36 13.24 -11.81
CA LYS A 130 11.37 14.14 -10.65
C LYS A 130 12.18 13.50 -9.52
N PRO A 131 13.50 13.77 -9.40
CA PRO A 131 14.37 13.05 -8.47
C PRO A 131 13.93 13.12 -7.00
N SER A 132 13.27 14.21 -6.60
CA SER A 132 12.76 14.40 -5.24
C SER A 132 11.33 13.90 -5.03
N ALA A 133 10.70 13.30 -6.03
CA ALA A 133 9.34 12.79 -5.89
C ALA A 133 9.27 11.72 -4.80
N ARG A 134 8.14 11.66 -4.12
CA ARG A 134 7.89 10.66 -3.07
C ARG A 134 7.85 9.25 -3.65
N ARG A 135 7.07 9.02 -4.72
CA ARG A 135 6.98 7.71 -5.39
C ARG A 135 8.20 7.48 -6.28
N LEU A 136 8.75 6.29 -6.24
CA LEU A 136 9.92 5.97 -7.07
C LEU A 136 9.63 6.04 -8.57
N VAL A 137 8.44 5.63 -8.99
CA VAL A 137 7.99 5.69 -10.38
C VAL A 137 8.07 7.10 -10.98
N GLU A 138 7.83 8.14 -10.19
CA GLU A 138 7.90 9.53 -10.64
C GLU A 138 9.35 10.01 -10.81
N ARG A 139 10.34 9.28 -10.28
CA ARG A 139 11.78 9.55 -10.45
C ARG A 139 12.32 9.01 -11.77
N ARG A 140 11.47 8.43 -12.62
CA ARG A 140 11.81 7.86 -13.91
C ARG A 140 11.22 8.69 -15.04
N ASN A 141 11.95 8.83 -16.12
CA ASN A 141 11.39 9.34 -17.37
C ASN A 141 10.31 8.38 -17.90
N GLY A 142 9.54 8.85 -18.85
CA GLY A 142 8.53 8.01 -19.49
C GLY A 142 7.73 8.74 -20.54
N GLN A 143 6.62 8.14 -20.90
CA GLN A 143 5.67 8.67 -21.87
C GLN A 143 4.26 8.44 -21.38
N ARG A 144 3.37 9.37 -21.69
CA ARG A 144 1.93 9.28 -21.46
C ARG A 144 1.21 9.54 -22.74
N ILE A 145 0.14 8.80 -22.98
CA ILE A 145 -0.85 9.10 -23.99
C ILE A 145 -2.19 9.36 -23.32
N THR A 146 -2.87 10.42 -23.75
CA THR A 146 -4.22 10.75 -23.30
C THR A 146 -5.14 10.80 -24.50
N ILE A 147 -6.23 10.05 -24.47
CA ILE A 147 -7.27 10.05 -25.48
C ILE A 147 -8.56 10.61 -24.85
N PRO A 148 -8.94 11.85 -25.18
CA PRO A 148 -10.25 12.37 -24.81
C PRO A 148 -11.34 11.73 -25.67
N PHE A 149 -12.42 11.30 -25.03
CA PHE A 149 -13.63 10.87 -25.71
C PHE A 149 -14.68 11.97 -25.62
N GLY A 150 -15.38 12.20 -26.70
CA GLY A 150 -16.40 13.23 -26.79
C GLY A 150 -17.50 13.04 -25.74
N TRP A 151 -18.24 14.12 -25.49
CA TRP A 151 -19.33 14.14 -24.53
C TRP A 151 -20.38 13.10 -24.87
N THR A 152 -20.84 12.38 -23.86
CA THR A 152 -21.98 11.49 -23.99
C THR A 152 -23.26 12.29 -24.10
N ARG A 153 -24.35 11.65 -24.54
CA ARG A 153 -25.70 12.19 -24.46
C ARG A 153 -26.04 12.62 -23.02
N ASP A 154 -25.47 11.95 -22.02
CA ASP A 154 -25.72 12.17 -20.59
C ASP A 154 -24.74 13.17 -19.97
N GLY A 155 -23.92 13.87 -20.77
CA GLY A 155 -23.00 14.91 -20.31
C GLY A 155 -21.77 14.40 -19.54
N LEU A 156 -21.35 13.16 -19.81
CA LEU A 156 -20.09 12.64 -19.29
C LEU A 156 -18.93 12.96 -20.23
N SER A 157 -17.84 13.46 -19.69
CA SER A 157 -16.54 13.45 -20.34
C SER A 157 -15.71 12.26 -19.86
N VAL A 158 -14.99 11.62 -20.78
CA VAL A 158 -14.15 10.45 -20.48
C VAL A 158 -12.76 10.67 -21.03
N LEU A 159 -11.74 10.45 -20.20
CA LEU A 159 -10.35 10.41 -20.62
C LEU A 159 -9.82 8.99 -20.41
N TRP A 160 -9.26 8.40 -21.46
CA TRP A 160 -8.43 7.20 -21.36
C TRP A 160 -6.96 7.64 -21.36
N ILE A 161 -6.20 7.16 -20.38
CA ILE A 161 -4.81 7.55 -20.18
C ILE A 161 -3.97 6.29 -20.02
N ALA A 162 -2.85 6.21 -20.74
CA ALA A 162 -1.84 5.19 -20.50
C ALA A 162 -0.48 5.82 -20.26
N GLU A 163 0.29 5.23 -19.33
CA GLU A 163 1.65 5.63 -19.01
C GLU A 163 2.59 4.43 -19.05
N ILE A 164 3.79 4.66 -19.60
CA ILE A 164 4.93 3.74 -19.55
C ILE A 164 6.14 4.51 -19.04
N ARG A 165 6.87 3.94 -18.08
CA ARG A 165 8.10 4.52 -17.54
C ARG A 165 9.33 3.73 -17.97
N GLU A 166 10.45 4.40 -18.15
CA GLU A 166 11.72 3.77 -18.51
C GLU A 166 12.17 2.76 -17.46
N GLY A 167 12.60 1.58 -17.90
CA GLY A 167 13.11 0.53 -17.02
C GLY A 167 12.03 -0.24 -16.24
N LEU A 168 10.74 -0.01 -16.49
CA LEU A 168 9.64 -0.69 -15.80
C LEU A 168 8.87 -1.63 -16.72
N PRO A 169 8.56 -2.86 -16.26
CA PRO A 169 7.95 -3.89 -17.08
C PRO A 169 6.41 -3.83 -17.10
N TYR A 170 5.81 -2.64 -17.04
CA TYR A 170 4.37 -2.48 -17.04
C TYR A 170 3.91 -1.17 -17.67
N ALA A 171 2.66 -1.15 -18.09
CA ALA A 171 1.89 0.03 -18.40
C ALA A 171 0.85 0.28 -17.30
N ARG A 172 0.64 1.54 -16.91
CA ARG A 172 -0.52 1.95 -16.13
C ARG A 172 -1.57 2.48 -17.07
N ILE A 173 -2.80 1.99 -16.95
CA ILE A 173 -3.96 2.42 -17.75
C ILE A 173 -4.99 2.98 -16.78
N SER A 174 -5.55 4.15 -17.08
CA SER A 174 -6.58 4.77 -16.26
C SER A 174 -7.72 5.37 -17.09
N ILE A 175 -8.90 5.38 -16.49
CA ILE A 175 -10.10 6.03 -17.00
C ILE A 175 -10.48 7.12 -16.02
N THR A 176 -10.60 8.35 -16.51
CA THR A 176 -11.15 9.46 -15.75
C THR A 176 -12.52 9.80 -16.32
N VAL A 177 -13.55 9.77 -15.48
CA VAL A 177 -14.93 10.12 -15.82
C VAL A 177 -15.32 11.35 -15.03
N CYS A 178 -15.89 12.35 -15.70
CA CYS A 178 -16.39 13.57 -15.09
C CYS A 178 -17.80 13.88 -15.57
N SER A 179 -18.67 14.32 -14.67
CA SER A 179 -19.97 14.88 -15.04
C SER A 179 -19.83 16.36 -15.34
N GLU A 180 -20.11 16.73 -16.57
CA GLU A 180 -20.02 18.12 -17.06
C GLU A 180 -21.41 18.81 -17.07
N ASN A 181 -22.45 18.08 -16.75
CA ASN A 181 -23.81 18.60 -16.61
C ASN A 181 -24.03 19.25 -15.25
N PHE A 182 -25.23 19.87 -15.07
CA PHE A 182 -25.66 20.43 -13.78
C PHE A 182 -26.09 19.37 -12.77
N LEU A 183 -26.11 18.08 -13.13
CA LEU A 183 -26.53 16.98 -12.27
C LEU A 183 -25.39 15.97 -12.09
N ALA A 184 -25.36 15.35 -10.91
CA ALA A 184 -24.47 14.23 -10.63
C ALA A 184 -24.77 13.05 -11.59
N ALA A 185 -23.70 12.32 -11.97
CA ALA A 185 -23.84 11.23 -12.92
C ALA A 185 -23.97 9.87 -12.20
N PRO A 186 -25.03 9.09 -12.48
CA PRO A 186 -25.32 7.84 -11.79
C PRO A 186 -24.44 6.66 -12.28
N VAL A 187 -23.14 6.83 -12.31
CA VAL A 187 -22.16 5.79 -12.66
C VAL A 187 -22.09 4.75 -11.55
N ARG A 188 -22.21 3.47 -11.89
CA ARG A 188 -22.19 2.35 -10.94
C ARG A 188 -21.01 1.42 -11.10
N ARG A 189 -20.36 1.43 -12.25
CA ARG A 189 -19.16 0.63 -12.53
C ARG A 189 -18.30 1.32 -13.59
N VAL A 190 -17.01 1.28 -13.37
CA VAL A 190 -16.00 1.61 -14.38
C VAL A 190 -15.13 0.37 -14.58
N ARG A 191 -15.20 -0.24 -15.75
CA ARG A 191 -14.33 -1.32 -16.18
C ARG A 191 -13.18 -0.70 -16.96
N VAL A 192 -11.98 -0.84 -16.43
CA VAL A 192 -10.78 -0.18 -17.01
C VAL A 192 -10.00 -1.14 -17.90
N LEU A 193 -10.24 -2.46 -17.82
CA LEU A 193 -9.55 -3.46 -18.61
C LEU A 193 -10.44 -4.69 -18.79
N GLU A 194 -10.57 -5.15 -20.03
CA GLU A 194 -11.19 -6.43 -20.39
C GLU A 194 -10.55 -6.93 -21.67
N PHE A 195 -9.93 -8.10 -21.64
CA PHE A 195 -9.31 -8.69 -22.82
C PHE A 195 -9.12 -10.21 -22.68
N ASP A 196 -8.99 -10.90 -23.80
CA ASP A 196 -8.74 -12.34 -23.85
C ASP A 196 -7.32 -12.66 -23.37
N ALA A 197 -7.22 -13.46 -22.33
CA ALA A 197 -5.96 -13.88 -21.75
C ALA A 197 -6.03 -15.37 -21.36
N PRO A 198 -5.68 -16.28 -22.25
CA PRO A 198 -5.68 -17.70 -21.95
C PRO A 198 -4.84 -18.04 -20.70
N GLU A 199 -5.28 -19.04 -19.95
CA GLU A 199 -4.64 -19.48 -18.70
C GLU A 199 -4.65 -18.39 -17.59
N ALA A 200 -5.56 -17.41 -17.68
CA ALA A 200 -5.70 -16.41 -16.64
C ALA A 200 -6.21 -16.99 -15.33
N ILE A 201 -5.63 -16.60 -14.22
CA ILE A 201 -6.04 -16.98 -12.87
C ILE A 201 -5.97 -15.78 -11.91
N VAL A 202 -6.87 -15.74 -10.95
CA VAL A 202 -6.78 -14.77 -9.83
C VAL A 202 -5.76 -15.28 -8.83
N GLN A 203 -4.78 -14.43 -8.47
CA GLN A 203 -3.69 -14.78 -7.54
C GLN A 203 -4.09 -14.54 -6.10
N GLY A 204 -4.93 -15.42 -5.59
CA GLY A 204 -5.39 -15.39 -4.20
C GLY A 204 -6.91 -15.37 -4.06
N THR A 205 -7.35 -15.30 -2.80
CA THR A 205 -8.78 -15.39 -2.42
C THR A 205 -9.30 -14.11 -1.79
N VAL A 206 -8.48 -13.06 -1.74
CA VAL A 206 -8.83 -11.77 -1.12
C VAL A 206 -9.41 -10.81 -2.15
N LYS A 207 -10.23 -9.87 -1.70
CA LYS A 207 -10.70 -8.76 -2.53
C LYS A 207 -9.50 -7.94 -3.03
N GLY A 208 -9.51 -7.54 -4.29
CA GLY A 208 -8.39 -6.82 -4.91
C GLY A 208 -7.15 -7.68 -5.17
N ALA A 209 -7.26 -9.02 -5.18
CA ALA A 209 -6.15 -9.87 -5.62
C ALA A 209 -5.85 -9.62 -7.12
N PRO A 210 -4.57 -9.57 -7.53
CA PRO A 210 -4.24 -9.42 -8.94
C PRO A 210 -4.55 -10.68 -9.75
N VAL A 211 -4.68 -10.52 -11.07
CA VAL A 211 -4.81 -11.62 -12.02
C VAL A 211 -3.49 -11.83 -12.74
N THR A 212 -3.16 -13.09 -13.06
CA THR A 212 -2.01 -13.44 -13.89
C THR A 212 -2.42 -14.33 -15.05
N ALA A 213 -1.62 -14.36 -16.09
CA ALA A 213 -1.85 -15.21 -17.26
C ALA A 213 -0.53 -15.64 -17.91
N ASN A 214 -0.62 -16.39 -19.01
CA ASN A 214 0.53 -16.80 -19.81
C ASN A 214 1.62 -17.51 -18.99
N GLY A 215 1.24 -18.48 -18.17
CA GLY A 215 2.20 -19.20 -17.31
C GLY A 215 2.89 -18.26 -16.31
N ASN A 216 2.13 -17.36 -15.69
CA ASN A 216 2.62 -16.37 -14.74
C ASN A 216 3.64 -15.38 -15.32
N ARG A 217 3.51 -15.01 -16.61
CA ARG A 217 4.35 -14.01 -17.27
C ARG A 217 3.63 -12.69 -17.53
N LEU A 218 2.32 -12.64 -17.30
CA LEU A 218 1.48 -11.44 -17.38
C LEU A 218 0.80 -11.23 -16.05
N PHE A 219 0.67 -9.97 -15.61
CA PHE A 219 -0.12 -9.62 -14.43
C PHE A 219 -0.96 -8.36 -14.68
N ALA A 220 -2.15 -8.31 -14.07
CA ALA A 220 -3.04 -7.16 -14.15
C ALA A 220 -3.84 -6.99 -12.85
N GLY A 221 -4.35 -5.79 -12.61
CA GLY A 221 -5.26 -5.51 -11.50
C GLY A 221 -5.57 -4.04 -11.34
N VAL A 222 -6.77 -3.74 -10.85
CA VAL A 222 -7.16 -2.38 -10.43
C VAL A 222 -6.29 -1.95 -9.27
N GLU A 223 -5.69 -0.77 -9.37
CA GLU A 223 -4.78 -0.20 -8.36
C GLU A 223 -5.51 0.35 -7.14
N HIS A 224 -6.44 -0.44 -6.62
CA HIS A 224 -7.26 -0.10 -5.47
C HIS A 224 -7.62 -1.37 -4.67
N PRO A 225 -7.55 -1.37 -3.33
CA PRO A 225 -7.86 -2.55 -2.52
C PRO A 225 -9.31 -3.03 -2.66
N LEU A 226 -10.25 -2.13 -2.98
CA LEU A 226 -11.65 -2.47 -3.29
C LEU A 226 -11.86 -2.87 -4.75
N GLY A 227 -10.84 -2.87 -5.59
CA GLY A 227 -10.90 -3.26 -6.99
C GLY A 227 -11.41 -4.69 -7.17
N ILE A 228 -12.12 -4.94 -8.24
CA ILE A 228 -12.61 -6.26 -8.63
C ILE A 228 -11.81 -6.72 -9.82
N ASN A 229 -10.96 -7.71 -9.57
CA ASN A 229 -10.15 -8.37 -10.58
C ASN A 229 -10.65 -9.81 -10.69
N ARG A 230 -11.10 -10.23 -11.86
CA ARG A 230 -11.66 -11.57 -12.07
C ARG A 230 -11.31 -12.12 -13.43
N VAL A 231 -11.49 -13.42 -13.55
CA VAL A 231 -11.41 -14.13 -14.82
C VAL A 231 -12.80 -14.67 -15.14
N GLU A 232 -13.29 -14.38 -16.35
CA GLU A 232 -14.59 -14.81 -16.83
C GLU A 232 -14.46 -15.14 -18.33
N ASP A 233 -14.86 -16.34 -18.73
CA ASP A 233 -14.79 -16.83 -20.12
C ASP A 233 -13.41 -16.66 -20.79
N GLY A 234 -12.33 -16.90 -20.03
CA GLY A 234 -10.97 -16.76 -20.52
C GLY A 234 -10.46 -15.32 -20.62
N LYS A 235 -11.23 -14.34 -20.15
CA LYS A 235 -10.86 -12.93 -20.13
C LYS A 235 -10.42 -12.46 -18.76
N ILE A 236 -9.44 -11.58 -18.73
CA ILE A 236 -9.13 -10.76 -17.56
C ILE A 236 -10.08 -9.56 -17.56
N ILE A 237 -10.72 -9.34 -16.42
CA ILE A 237 -11.60 -8.19 -16.18
C ILE A 237 -11.12 -7.45 -14.93
N ALA A 238 -10.81 -6.16 -15.09
CA ALA A 238 -10.43 -5.27 -14.01
C ALA A 238 -11.42 -4.09 -13.94
N GLN A 239 -12.15 -3.95 -12.82
CA GLN A 239 -13.21 -2.96 -12.67
C GLN A 239 -13.32 -2.44 -11.24
N MET A 240 -13.95 -1.27 -11.12
CA MET A 240 -14.34 -0.66 -9.85
C MET A 240 -15.85 -0.44 -9.84
N ASP A 241 -16.53 -0.99 -8.83
CA ASP A 241 -17.94 -0.74 -8.59
C ASP A 241 -18.12 0.49 -7.67
N ARG A 242 -19.20 1.22 -7.85
CA ARG A 242 -19.51 2.43 -7.13
C ARG A 242 -20.98 2.46 -6.73
N LYS A 243 -21.29 3.04 -5.56
CA LYS A 243 -22.67 3.19 -5.08
C LYS A 243 -23.20 4.62 -5.19
N LEU A 244 -22.32 5.62 -5.16
CA LEU A 244 -22.69 7.03 -5.24
C LEU A 244 -22.54 7.56 -6.66
N ASP A 245 -23.37 8.52 -7.00
CA ASP A 245 -23.25 9.29 -8.22
C ASP A 245 -21.93 10.09 -8.23
N ILE A 246 -21.39 10.31 -9.43
CA ILE A 246 -20.23 11.18 -9.58
C ILE A 246 -20.72 12.62 -9.46
N PRO A 247 -20.22 13.41 -8.49
CA PRO A 247 -20.60 14.81 -8.35
C PRO A 247 -20.20 15.62 -9.58
N VAL A 248 -20.94 16.70 -9.82
CA VAL A 248 -20.67 17.62 -10.93
C VAL A 248 -19.26 18.21 -10.81
N HIS A 249 -18.50 18.17 -11.91
CA HIS A 249 -17.11 18.66 -12.02
C HIS A 249 -16.12 18.02 -11.04
N VAL A 250 -16.47 16.88 -10.43
CA VAL A 250 -15.55 16.08 -9.62
C VAL A 250 -15.12 14.85 -10.42
N PRO A 251 -13.88 14.74 -10.89
CA PRO A 251 -13.43 13.61 -11.68
C PRO A 251 -13.32 12.35 -10.82
N LEU A 252 -13.79 11.22 -11.35
CA LEU A 252 -13.52 9.89 -10.83
C LEU A 252 -12.45 9.23 -11.71
N THR A 253 -11.30 8.89 -11.14
CA THR A 253 -10.26 8.15 -11.85
C THR A 253 -10.14 6.74 -11.29
N VAL A 254 -10.18 5.75 -12.19
CA VAL A 254 -9.91 4.34 -11.87
C VAL A 254 -8.71 3.89 -12.70
N SER A 255 -7.69 3.32 -12.07
CA SER A 255 -6.47 2.85 -12.73
C SER A 255 -6.26 1.35 -12.58
N THR A 256 -5.57 0.77 -13.54
CA THR A 256 -5.12 -0.62 -13.57
C THR A 256 -3.67 -0.70 -14.01
N VAL A 257 -2.95 -1.68 -13.47
CA VAL A 257 -1.65 -2.10 -13.99
C VAL A 257 -1.85 -3.22 -15.01
N LEU A 258 -1.05 -3.22 -16.06
CA LEU A 258 -0.85 -4.34 -16.98
C LEU A 258 0.65 -4.52 -17.19
N GLY A 259 1.20 -5.61 -16.67
CA GLY A 259 2.65 -5.81 -16.62
C GLY A 259 3.09 -7.20 -17.02
N VAL A 260 4.39 -7.33 -17.29
CA VAL A 260 5.02 -8.56 -17.78
C VAL A 260 6.16 -8.99 -16.88
N SER A 261 6.46 -10.29 -16.88
CA SER A 261 7.54 -10.88 -16.10
C SER A 261 8.23 -11.97 -16.91
N THR A 262 9.48 -12.26 -16.61
CA THR A 262 10.15 -13.48 -17.09
C THR A 262 9.65 -14.71 -16.32
N ALA A 263 9.86 -15.89 -16.89
CA ALA A 263 9.49 -17.16 -16.26
C ALA A 263 10.15 -17.28 -14.87
N GLY A 264 9.34 -17.68 -13.85
CA GLY A 264 9.80 -17.88 -12.48
C GLY A 264 10.09 -16.60 -11.68
N GLN A 265 9.90 -15.41 -12.26
CA GLN A 265 10.19 -14.13 -11.59
C GLN A 265 8.94 -13.27 -11.32
N LEU A 266 7.74 -13.83 -11.44
CA LEU A 266 6.49 -13.08 -11.28
C LEU A 266 6.42 -12.34 -9.93
N ARG A 267 6.64 -13.04 -8.80
CA ARG A 267 6.58 -12.44 -7.47
C ARG A 267 7.52 -11.25 -7.36
N ARG A 268 8.79 -11.44 -7.71
CA ARG A 268 9.80 -10.38 -7.61
C ARG A 268 9.47 -9.22 -8.54
N THR A 269 9.10 -9.48 -9.78
CA THR A 269 8.71 -8.43 -10.73
C THR A 269 7.52 -7.64 -10.21
N PHE A 270 6.45 -8.33 -9.76
CA PHE A 270 5.27 -7.67 -9.23
C PHE A 270 5.57 -6.85 -7.97
N GLN A 271 6.32 -7.43 -7.01
CA GLN A 271 6.61 -6.76 -5.75
C GLN A 271 7.67 -5.66 -5.86
N GLN A 272 8.76 -5.89 -6.62
CA GLN A 272 9.89 -4.96 -6.68
C GLN A 272 9.77 -3.97 -7.84
N SER A 273 9.42 -4.45 -9.04
CA SER A 273 9.39 -3.59 -10.23
C SER A 273 8.05 -2.87 -10.40
N TYR A 274 7.00 -3.27 -9.67
CA TYR A 274 5.72 -2.60 -9.70
C TYR A 274 5.32 -2.04 -8.33
N ILE A 275 4.99 -2.88 -7.32
CA ILE A 275 4.50 -2.36 -6.03
C ILE A 275 5.50 -1.42 -5.37
N ASN A 276 6.80 -1.74 -5.36
CA ASN A 276 7.81 -0.88 -4.74
C ASN A 276 7.96 0.46 -5.46
N GLU A 277 7.82 0.49 -6.79
CA GLU A 277 7.86 1.74 -7.58
C GLU A 277 6.64 2.64 -7.32
N GLU A 278 5.46 2.02 -7.16
CA GLU A 278 4.18 2.72 -7.03
C GLU A 278 3.75 3.01 -5.60
N ARG A 279 4.42 2.43 -4.61
CA ARG A 279 3.98 2.62 -3.21
C ARG A 279 4.07 4.08 -2.77
N ALA A 280 3.19 4.42 -1.84
CA ALA A 280 3.02 5.78 -1.32
C ALA A 280 4.31 6.35 -0.69
N ARG A 281 5.17 5.49 -0.13
CA ARG A 281 6.48 5.81 0.43
C ARG A 281 7.43 4.66 0.09
N PRO A 282 8.67 4.91 -0.36
CA PRO A 282 9.64 3.85 -0.61
C PRO A 282 9.85 2.95 0.60
N TYR A 283 10.04 1.66 0.37
CA TYR A 283 10.39 0.72 1.44
C TYR A 283 11.67 1.17 2.15
N ALA A 284 11.61 1.23 3.47
CA ALA A 284 12.76 1.46 4.35
C ALA A 284 12.46 0.90 5.73
N ALA A 285 13.46 0.34 6.39
CA ALA A 285 13.33 -0.07 7.78
C ALA A 285 12.81 1.09 8.63
N PHE A 286 11.76 0.86 9.39
CA PHE A 286 11.10 1.84 10.25
C PHE A 286 10.98 1.27 11.65
N LEU A 287 11.93 1.63 12.51
CA LEU A 287 11.99 1.16 13.89
C LEU A 287 11.07 2.00 14.77
N ASN A 288 10.11 1.36 15.40
CA ASN A 288 9.04 1.99 16.16
C ASN A 288 8.87 1.35 17.54
N TYR A 289 8.95 2.17 18.62
CA TYR A 289 8.45 1.78 19.92
C TYR A 289 6.93 2.04 19.97
N ASN A 290 6.17 1.15 20.63
CA ASN A 290 4.74 1.29 20.79
C ASN A 290 4.35 1.11 22.28
N THR A 291 3.53 2.04 22.80
CA THR A 291 3.12 2.07 24.20
C THR A 291 2.10 1.00 24.59
N TRP A 292 1.46 0.29 23.64
CA TRP A 292 0.28 -0.54 23.86
C TRP A 292 0.43 -1.54 25.02
N TYR A 293 1.48 -2.35 25.03
CA TYR A 293 1.71 -3.32 26.11
C TYR A 293 2.60 -2.82 27.23
N ASP A 294 3.11 -1.59 27.16
CA ASP A 294 4.01 -1.04 28.17
C ASP A 294 3.28 -0.07 29.11
N ILE A 295 3.21 1.21 28.76
CA ILE A 295 2.60 2.23 29.63
C ILE A 295 1.12 2.47 29.33
N GLY A 296 0.62 2.05 28.15
CA GLY A 296 -0.78 2.13 27.72
C GLY A 296 -1.61 0.93 28.24
N TYR A 297 -2.08 0.08 27.33
CA TYR A 297 -2.86 -1.13 27.57
C TYR A 297 -4.15 -0.86 28.39
N PHE A 298 -5.02 -0.04 27.78
CA PHE A 298 -6.28 0.46 28.33
C PHE A 298 -6.14 1.49 29.48
N ASP A 299 -4.92 1.83 29.90
CA ASP A 299 -4.68 2.87 30.89
C ASP A 299 -4.23 4.16 30.23
N LYS A 300 -4.64 5.30 30.82
CA LYS A 300 -4.15 6.62 30.44
C LYS A 300 -2.74 6.80 31.03
N TYR A 301 -1.78 7.14 30.18
CA TYR A 301 -0.40 7.47 30.58
C TYR A 301 -0.20 8.98 30.57
N ASP A 302 0.64 9.48 31.47
CA ASP A 302 0.96 10.89 31.57
C ASP A 302 2.23 11.28 30.78
N GLU A 303 2.46 12.59 30.66
CA GLU A 303 3.63 13.13 29.98
C GLU A 303 4.95 12.63 30.60
N LYS A 304 5.00 12.45 31.92
CA LYS A 304 6.20 11.96 32.63
C LYS A 304 6.54 10.53 32.25
N ALA A 305 5.54 9.64 32.19
CA ALA A 305 5.72 8.26 31.74
C ALA A 305 6.18 8.20 30.28
N ALA A 306 5.55 8.96 29.40
CA ALA A 306 5.92 9.05 27.99
C ALA A 306 7.35 9.59 27.80
N MET A 307 7.71 10.67 28.49
CA MET A 307 9.07 11.24 28.46
C MET A 307 10.13 10.28 28.99
N ASN A 308 9.82 9.51 30.05
CA ASN A 308 10.77 8.53 30.60
C ASN A 308 11.08 7.43 29.59
N VAL A 309 10.08 6.95 28.86
CA VAL A 309 10.27 5.94 27.81
C VAL A 309 11.14 6.49 26.68
N VAL A 310 10.81 7.67 26.15
CA VAL A 310 11.59 8.31 25.05
C VAL A 310 13.05 8.48 25.45
N LYS A 311 13.31 9.00 26.67
CA LYS A 311 14.68 9.17 27.21
C LYS A 311 15.42 7.86 27.33
N THR A 312 14.77 6.82 27.90
CA THR A 312 15.44 5.53 28.13
C THR A 312 15.82 4.87 26.81
N TYR A 313 14.92 4.81 25.85
CA TYR A 313 15.23 4.27 24.53
C TYR A 313 16.24 5.13 23.76
N GLY A 314 16.13 6.45 23.85
CA GLY A 314 17.08 7.38 23.25
C GLY A 314 18.49 7.21 23.80
N ASP A 315 18.64 7.10 25.12
CA ASP A 315 19.93 6.88 25.76
C ASP A 315 20.49 5.49 25.45
N GLU A 316 19.68 4.42 25.58
CA GLU A 316 20.17 3.04 25.44
C GLU A 316 20.43 2.65 23.98
N LEU A 317 19.51 2.96 23.04
CA LEU A 317 19.66 2.56 21.65
C LEU A 317 20.39 3.60 20.81
N VAL A 318 20.02 4.90 20.92
CA VAL A 318 20.60 5.92 20.04
C VAL A 318 21.98 6.34 20.55
N ARG A 319 22.09 6.90 21.76
CA ARG A 319 23.35 7.47 22.25
C ARG A 319 24.42 6.43 22.54
N LYS A 320 24.06 5.34 23.26
CA LYS A 320 25.03 4.31 23.63
C LYS A 320 25.36 3.35 22.48
N ARG A 321 24.40 3.05 21.58
CA ARG A 321 24.55 1.96 20.60
C ARG A 321 24.44 2.39 19.14
N GLY A 322 24.16 3.66 18.86
CA GLY A 322 24.10 4.21 17.49
C GLY A 322 22.98 3.61 16.63
N VAL A 323 21.86 3.23 17.24
CA VAL A 323 20.66 2.78 16.51
C VAL A 323 19.84 3.98 16.08
N ILE A 324 19.22 3.92 14.92
CA ILE A 324 18.24 4.91 14.47
C ILE A 324 16.86 4.42 14.87
N ILE A 325 16.15 5.17 15.71
CA ILE A 325 14.74 4.99 16.02
C ILE A 325 13.98 6.00 15.18
N ASP A 326 12.96 5.54 14.45
CA ASP A 326 12.19 6.43 13.55
C ASP A 326 10.99 7.05 14.28
N SER A 327 10.33 6.29 15.17
CA SER A 327 9.11 6.76 15.83
C SER A 327 8.93 6.20 17.23
N PHE A 328 8.25 6.99 18.08
CA PHE A 328 7.66 6.56 19.34
C PHE A 328 6.15 6.65 19.21
N LEU A 329 5.47 5.52 18.99
CA LEU A 329 4.02 5.48 18.82
C LEU A 329 3.33 5.50 20.18
N PHE A 330 2.51 6.49 20.40
CA PHE A 330 1.61 6.63 21.52
C PHE A 330 0.24 6.03 21.14
N ASP A 331 0.01 4.80 21.62
CA ASP A 331 -1.19 4.01 21.34
C ASP A 331 -2.37 4.47 22.22
N ASP A 332 -3.55 3.81 22.15
CA ASP A 332 -4.76 4.17 22.89
C ASP A 332 -4.47 4.48 24.37
N GLY A 333 -5.01 5.56 24.90
CA GLY A 333 -4.75 6.08 26.24
C GLY A 333 -4.21 7.51 26.29
N TRP A 334 -4.00 8.16 25.14
CA TRP A 334 -3.55 9.56 25.08
C TRP A 334 -4.73 10.56 25.11
N ASP A 335 -5.94 10.15 24.71
CA ASP A 335 -7.09 11.04 24.61
C ASP A 335 -8.01 10.99 25.82
N ASP A 336 -8.79 12.03 25.96
CA ASP A 336 -9.95 12.04 26.84
C ASP A 336 -11.19 11.57 26.08
N THR A 337 -11.60 10.35 26.33
CA THR A 337 -12.73 9.70 25.66
C THR A 337 -14.06 10.42 25.87
N GLU A 338 -14.15 11.38 26.79
CA GLU A 338 -15.34 12.21 27.02
C GLU A 338 -15.36 13.48 26.16
N THR A 339 -14.28 13.78 25.43
CA THR A 339 -14.13 15.01 24.63
C THR A 339 -13.92 14.76 23.14
N LEU A 340 -13.90 13.53 22.70
CA LEU A 340 -13.64 13.05 21.34
C LEU A 340 -12.34 13.58 20.73
N TRP A 341 -11.27 12.80 20.88
CA TRP A 341 -9.94 13.04 20.31
C TRP A 341 -9.21 14.30 20.85
N GLN A 342 -9.54 14.74 22.09
CA GLN A 342 -8.74 15.75 22.79
C GLN A 342 -7.78 15.09 23.77
N PHE A 343 -6.65 15.72 24.06
CA PHE A 343 -5.72 15.22 25.06
C PHE A 343 -6.34 15.22 26.45
N HIS A 344 -6.09 14.17 27.22
CA HIS A 344 -6.52 14.15 28.62
C HIS A 344 -5.58 14.99 29.50
N LYS A 345 -6.01 15.33 30.73
CA LYS A 345 -5.29 16.19 31.67
C LYS A 345 -3.86 15.77 32.04
N GLY A 346 -3.50 14.50 31.83
CA GLY A 346 -2.14 13.98 32.04
C GLY A 346 -1.14 14.39 30.94
N LEU A 347 -1.63 14.94 29.82
CA LEU A 347 -0.85 15.43 28.68
C LEU A 347 -1.17 16.93 28.42
N PRO A 348 -0.90 17.82 29.40
CA PRO A 348 -1.34 19.22 29.36
C PRO A 348 -0.66 20.03 28.25
N ASN A 349 0.46 19.60 27.74
CA ASN A 349 1.21 20.22 26.64
C ASN A 349 1.02 19.48 25.31
N GLU A 350 0.00 18.62 25.20
CA GLU A 350 -0.14 17.68 24.09
C GLU A 350 1.14 16.82 23.97
N PHE A 351 1.66 16.62 22.77
CA PHE A 351 2.96 15.94 22.59
C PHE A 351 4.15 16.90 22.37
N LYS A 352 4.01 18.21 22.61
CA LYS A 352 5.06 19.20 22.30
C LYS A 352 6.39 18.92 23.03
N ASN A 353 6.34 18.58 24.31
CA ASN A 353 7.55 18.24 25.08
C ASN A 353 8.12 16.87 24.68
N ILE A 354 7.24 15.90 24.46
CA ILE A 354 7.58 14.55 23.96
C ILE A 354 8.26 14.66 22.58
N ARG A 355 7.70 15.49 21.68
CA ARG A 355 8.27 15.77 20.38
C ARG A 355 9.70 16.32 20.49
N LYS A 356 9.90 17.36 21.31
CA LYS A 356 11.22 17.95 21.51
C LYS A 356 12.26 16.92 21.99
N GLU A 357 11.87 16.05 22.90
CA GLU A 357 12.74 14.99 23.40
C GLU A 357 13.03 13.95 22.30
N ALA A 358 12.01 13.47 21.59
CA ALA A 358 12.18 12.50 20.51
C ALA A 358 13.08 13.05 19.37
N GLU A 359 12.87 14.31 18.99
CA GLU A 359 13.69 15.00 17.97
C GLU A 359 15.16 15.15 18.41
N SER A 360 15.46 15.20 19.71
CA SER A 360 16.84 15.22 20.21
C SER A 360 17.61 13.91 19.93
N PHE A 361 16.89 12.85 19.62
CA PHE A 361 17.39 11.53 19.21
C PHE A 361 17.21 11.26 17.71
N GLY A 362 16.72 12.23 16.94
CA GLY A 362 16.43 12.07 15.51
C GLY A 362 15.14 11.30 15.22
N ALA A 363 14.29 11.08 16.21
CA ALA A 363 12.99 10.42 16.10
C ALA A 363 11.84 11.43 16.15
N SER A 364 10.62 10.96 15.96
CA SER A 364 9.40 11.76 16.15
C SER A 364 8.32 10.98 16.89
N PRO A 365 7.32 11.64 17.48
CA PRO A 365 6.16 10.92 18.01
C PRO A 365 5.30 10.37 16.88
N GLY A 366 4.71 9.20 17.12
CA GLY A 366 3.63 8.60 16.36
C GLY A 366 2.35 8.56 17.20
N ILE A 367 1.21 8.34 16.57
CA ILE A 367 -0.08 8.34 17.25
C ILE A 367 -1.02 7.25 16.74
N TRP A 368 -1.77 6.66 17.66
CA TRP A 368 -2.90 5.80 17.37
C TRP A 368 -4.18 6.62 17.27
N PHE A 369 -4.97 6.36 16.23
CA PHE A 369 -6.34 6.82 16.07
C PHE A 369 -7.22 5.69 15.60
N SER A 370 -8.49 5.73 15.97
CA SER A 370 -9.49 4.80 15.45
C SER A 370 -10.57 5.52 14.65
N PRO A 371 -10.60 5.36 13.32
CA PRO A 371 -11.64 5.96 12.48
C PRO A 371 -13.07 5.70 12.96
N TRP A 372 -13.37 4.49 13.45
CA TRP A 372 -14.71 4.16 13.97
C TRP A 372 -14.92 4.41 15.48
N GLY A 373 -13.93 5.04 16.16
CA GLY A 373 -14.03 5.44 17.56
C GLY A 373 -13.38 4.53 18.60
N GLY A 374 -12.65 3.48 18.19
CA GLY A 374 -11.94 2.57 19.11
C GLY A 374 -12.71 1.31 19.48
N TYR A 375 -12.45 0.78 20.67
CA TYR A 375 -12.97 -0.50 21.13
C TYR A 375 -13.54 -0.40 22.55
N GLY A 376 -14.41 -1.34 22.93
CA GLY A 376 -14.93 -1.51 24.28
C GLY A 376 -15.49 -0.25 24.95
N PRO A 377 -15.27 -0.07 26.27
CA PRO A 377 -15.79 1.08 27.02
C PRO A 377 -15.30 2.45 26.49
N PRO A 378 -14.03 2.66 26.09
CA PRO A 378 -13.57 3.89 25.48
C PRO A 378 -14.37 4.29 24.24
N LYS A 379 -14.70 3.34 23.34
CA LYS A 379 -15.56 3.60 22.20
C LYS A 379 -16.95 4.07 22.58
N ALA A 380 -17.58 3.39 23.52
CA ALA A 380 -18.90 3.78 24.02
C ALA A 380 -18.88 5.20 24.62
N SER A 381 -17.81 5.57 25.35
CA SER A 381 -17.61 6.90 25.88
C SER A 381 -17.49 7.95 24.77
N ARG A 382 -16.65 7.72 23.75
CA ARG A 382 -16.48 8.63 22.60
C ARG A 382 -17.76 8.83 21.82
N LEU A 383 -18.53 7.76 21.56
CA LEU A 383 -19.83 7.84 20.89
C LEU A 383 -20.84 8.66 21.71
N LYS A 384 -20.87 8.46 23.04
CA LYS A 384 -21.73 9.23 23.95
C LYS A 384 -21.32 10.71 23.99
N ALA A 385 -20.01 11.01 24.06
CA ALA A 385 -19.50 12.37 24.06
C ALA A 385 -19.80 13.14 22.78
N ALA A 386 -19.93 12.44 21.67
CA ALA A 386 -20.35 13.03 20.39
C ALA A 386 -21.80 13.52 20.39
N ASP A 387 -22.66 13.01 21.28
CA ASP A 387 -24.05 13.47 21.51
C ASP A 387 -24.85 13.66 20.21
N GLY A 388 -24.76 12.69 19.30
CA GLY A 388 -25.45 12.73 18.00
C GLY A 388 -24.96 13.80 17.01
N LYS A 389 -23.84 14.48 17.29
CA LYS A 389 -23.29 15.54 16.41
C LYS A 389 -22.69 14.99 15.12
N PHE A 390 -22.28 13.73 15.14
CA PHE A 390 -21.58 13.06 14.04
C PHE A 390 -22.33 11.83 13.55
N GLU A 391 -22.10 11.51 12.29
CA GLU A 391 -22.72 10.35 11.64
C GLU A 391 -22.12 9.04 12.20
N THR A 392 -22.98 8.01 12.27
CA THR A 392 -22.62 6.67 12.75
C THR A 392 -23.11 5.59 11.78
N ASN A 393 -22.46 4.43 11.85
CA ASN A 393 -22.86 3.18 11.20
C ASN A 393 -22.79 2.02 12.23
N PRO A 394 -23.12 0.79 11.88
CA PRO A 394 -23.05 -0.35 12.81
C PRO A 394 -21.67 -0.56 13.44
N SER A 395 -20.59 -0.12 12.80
CA SER A 395 -19.24 -0.25 13.32
C SER A 395 -18.82 0.86 14.29
N GLY A 396 -19.58 1.97 14.40
CA GLY A 396 -19.27 3.12 15.25
C GLY A 396 -19.45 4.45 14.52
N PHE A 397 -18.49 5.36 14.60
CA PHE A 397 -18.51 6.55 13.76
C PHE A 397 -18.38 6.17 12.29
N ALA A 398 -19.18 6.82 11.45
CA ALA A 398 -19.12 6.67 10.00
C ALA A 398 -18.14 7.70 9.42
N LEU A 399 -16.94 7.25 9.07
CA LEU A 399 -15.91 8.14 8.54
C LEU A 399 -16.31 8.80 7.22
N SER A 400 -17.15 8.15 6.42
CA SER A 400 -17.74 8.70 5.21
C SER A 400 -18.79 9.80 5.47
N GLY A 401 -19.26 9.97 6.72
CA GLY A 401 -20.19 11.02 7.10
C GLY A 401 -19.56 12.41 7.03
N PRO A 402 -20.22 13.41 6.42
CA PRO A 402 -19.60 14.69 6.11
C PRO A 402 -19.06 15.45 7.33
N LYS A 403 -19.80 15.41 8.46
CA LYS A 403 -19.38 16.11 9.70
C LYS A 403 -18.22 15.38 10.38
N TYR A 404 -18.33 14.05 10.51
CA TYR A 404 -17.28 13.27 11.16
C TYR A 404 -16.00 13.23 10.32
N TYR A 405 -16.11 13.13 8.98
CA TYR A 405 -14.97 13.23 8.08
C TYR A 405 -14.15 14.51 8.32
N GLU A 406 -14.81 15.67 8.33
CA GLU A 406 -14.12 16.95 8.53
C GLU A 406 -13.48 17.03 9.93
N HIS A 407 -14.19 16.56 10.96
CA HIS A 407 -13.65 16.53 12.32
C HIS A 407 -12.40 15.65 12.41
N PHE A 408 -12.49 14.39 11.96
CA PHE A 408 -11.39 13.43 12.05
C PHE A 408 -10.19 13.87 11.20
N LYS A 409 -10.41 14.35 9.99
CA LYS A 409 -9.39 14.93 9.13
C LYS A 409 -8.64 16.07 9.83
N ASN A 410 -9.39 17.02 10.41
CA ASN A 410 -8.81 18.19 11.08
C ASN A 410 -7.97 17.77 12.30
N MET A 411 -8.39 16.75 13.05
CA MET A 411 -7.58 16.20 14.14
C MET A 411 -6.29 15.57 13.64
N CYS A 412 -6.33 14.76 12.57
CA CYS A 412 -5.12 14.20 11.97
C CYS A 412 -4.14 15.30 11.50
N LEU A 413 -4.66 16.33 10.84
CA LEU A 413 -3.83 17.45 10.37
C LEU A 413 -3.26 18.28 11.53
N HIS A 414 -4.02 18.49 12.62
CA HIS A 414 -3.54 19.12 13.84
C HIS A 414 -2.35 18.35 14.43
N MET A 415 -2.46 17.03 14.54
CA MET A 415 -1.39 16.18 15.06
C MET A 415 -0.10 16.30 14.24
N ILE A 416 -0.20 16.38 12.93
CA ILE A 416 0.97 16.60 12.06
C ILE A 416 1.60 17.99 12.32
N LYS A 417 0.79 19.03 12.30
CA LYS A 417 1.26 20.42 12.32
C LYS A 417 1.78 20.83 13.69
N GLU A 418 1.00 20.57 14.74
CA GLU A 418 1.30 21.04 16.09
C GLU A 418 2.17 20.06 16.88
N ASN A 419 1.93 18.75 16.72
CA ASN A 419 2.60 17.73 17.50
C ASN A 419 3.73 17.00 16.75
N GLY A 420 3.96 17.32 15.47
CA GLY A 420 5.05 16.75 14.68
C GLY A 420 4.95 15.27 14.41
N ILE A 421 3.74 14.71 14.44
CA ILE A 421 3.52 13.27 14.22
C ILE A 421 4.08 12.85 12.86
N ASN A 422 4.88 11.78 12.86
CA ASN A 422 5.44 11.17 11.65
C ASN A 422 4.89 9.76 11.37
N HIS A 423 4.11 9.19 12.28
CA HIS A 423 3.55 7.87 12.18
C HIS A 423 2.10 7.84 12.69
N PHE A 424 1.17 7.38 11.85
CA PHE A 424 -0.21 7.14 12.23
C PHE A 424 -0.51 5.63 12.19
N LYS A 425 -0.95 5.09 13.32
CA LYS A 425 -1.63 3.80 13.41
C LYS A 425 -3.13 4.07 13.37
N LEU A 426 -3.75 3.86 12.20
CA LEU A 426 -5.18 4.04 11.98
C LEU A 426 -5.87 2.70 12.20
N ASP A 427 -6.53 2.53 13.33
CA ASP A 427 -7.03 1.26 13.84
C ASP A 427 -8.56 1.19 13.82
N GLY A 428 -9.08 0.45 12.86
CA GLY A 428 -10.50 0.22 12.69
C GLY A 428 -11.16 1.13 11.67
N THR A 429 -11.10 0.71 10.40
CA THR A 429 -11.87 1.30 9.31
C THR A 429 -13.01 0.35 8.95
N SER A 430 -14.23 0.86 8.90
CA SER A 430 -15.42 0.05 8.63
C SER A 430 -15.43 -0.46 7.19
N GLY A 431 -15.69 -1.76 7.05
CA GLY A 431 -16.08 -2.36 5.78
C GLY A 431 -17.58 -2.24 5.51
N ASP A 432 -18.33 -1.55 6.38
CA ASP A 432 -19.76 -1.33 6.20
C ASP A 432 -19.99 -0.43 4.99
N GLU A 433 -20.86 -0.86 4.12
CA GLU A 433 -21.24 -0.14 2.91
C GLU A 433 -22.50 0.70 3.08
N THR A 434 -22.90 0.98 4.32
CA THR A 434 -24.04 1.87 4.62
C THR A 434 -23.78 3.24 4.03
N GLN A 435 -24.67 3.67 3.15
CA GLN A 435 -24.60 5.01 2.57
C GLN A 435 -25.05 6.04 3.60
N ILE A 436 -24.18 7.00 3.88
CA ILE A 436 -24.47 8.11 4.79
C ILE A 436 -25.01 9.30 3.98
N PRO A 437 -26.17 9.84 4.33
CA PRO A 437 -26.72 11.01 3.64
C PRO A 437 -25.73 12.18 3.60
N GLY A 438 -25.57 12.77 2.41
CA GLY A 438 -24.64 13.88 2.17
C GLY A 438 -23.17 13.48 2.05
N SER A 439 -22.85 12.19 2.12
CA SER A 439 -21.49 11.71 1.89
C SER A 439 -21.06 11.90 0.42
N LYS A 440 -19.81 12.27 0.23
CA LYS A 440 -19.12 12.24 -1.09
C LYS A 440 -18.34 10.94 -1.33
N PHE A 441 -18.32 10.03 -0.36
CA PHE A 441 -17.58 8.76 -0.40
C PHE A 441 -18.53 7.57 -0.44
N SER A 442 -18.23 6.57 -1.24
CA SER A 442 -19.01 5.33 -1.31
C SER A 442 -18.79 4.40 -0.10
N SER A 443 -17.76 4.65 0.70
CA SER A 443 -17.45 3.86 1.89
C SER A 443 -16.50 4.61 2.82
N ASP A 444 -16.36 4.14 4.07
CA ASP A 444 -15.36 4.63 5.01
C ASP A 444 -13.92 4.39 4.51
N PHE A 445 -13.70 3.37 3.65
CA PHE A 445 -12.40 3.16 3.00
C PHE A 445 -12.04 4.27 2.01
N GLU A 446 -12.99 4.75 1.18
CA GLU A 446 -12.73 5.90 0.31
C GLU A 446 -12.44 7.15 1.14
N ALA A 447 -13.14 7.33 2.25
CA ALA A 447 -12.94 8.47 3.14
C ALA A 447 -11.55 8.45 3.80
N ILE A 448 -11.09 7.30 4.32
CA ILE A 448 -9.75 7.21 4.93
C ILE A 448 -8.64 7.38 3.90
N ILE A 449 -8.81 6.87 2.68
CA ILE A 449 -7.87 7.09 1.58
C ILE A 449 -7.72 8.58 1.29
N SER A 450 -8.83 9.31 1.20
CA SER A 450 -8.82 10.76 1.00
C SER A 450 -8.13 11.51 2.16
N ILE A 451 -8.36 11.10 3.41
CA ILE A 451 -7.67 11.70 4.57
C ILE A 451 -6.16 11.45 4.51
N ILE A 452 -5.74 10.24 4.15
CA ILE A 452 -4.31 9.90 4.04
C ILE A 452 -3.63 10.74 2.95
N GLU A 453 -4.31 10.99 1.83
CA GLU A 453 -3.79 11.88 0.78
C GLU A 453 -3.62 13.31 1.29
N GLU A 454 -4.62 13.85 2.00
CA GLU A 454 -4.54 15.18 2.64
C GLU A 454 -3.38 15.26 3.66
N MET A 455 -3.21 14.24 4.49
CA MET A 455 -2.12 14.14 5.45
C MET A 455 -0.75 14.14 4.75
N ARG A 456 -0.61 13.39 3.65
CA ARG A 456 0.64 13.31 2.87
C ARG A 456 0.92 14.57 2.06
N ASN A 457 -0.09 15.36 1.71
CA ASN A 457 0.11 16.70 1.13
C ASN A 457 0.78 17.64 2.12
N VAL A 458 0.52 17.48 3.43
CA VAL A 458 1.16 18.27 4.49
C VAL A 458 2.53 17.69 4.88
N LYS A 459 2.63 16.35 4.97
CA LYS A 459 3.86 15.63 5.36
C LYS A 459 4.10 14.44 4.43
N PRO A 460 4.83 14.62 3.32
CA PRO A 460 5.00 13.59 2.29
C PRO A 460 5.67 12.30 2.76
N ASP A 461 6.54 12.36 3.76
CA ASP A 461 7.30 11.24 4.32
C ASP A 461 6.58 10.51 5.47
N LEU A 462 5.31 10.87 5.73
CA LEU A 462 4.48 10.29 6.77
C LEU A 462 4.41 8.76 6.65
N TYR A 463 4.63 8.04 7.75
CA TYR A 463 4.37 6.60 7.83
C TYR A 463 2.90 6.37 8.23
N VAL A 464 2.20 5.57 7.44
CA VAL A 464 0.79 5.22 7.70
C VAL A 464 0.64 3.71 7.81
N ASN A 465 0.20 3.27 8.98
CA ASN A 465 -0.20 1.90 9.25
C ASN A 465 -1.73 1.81 9.32
N LEU A 466 -2.34 0.98 8.49
CA LEU A 466 -3.77 0.63 8.58
C LEU A 466 -3.91 -0.74 9.23
N THR A 467 -4.76 -0.85 10.25
CA THR A 467 -4.89 -2.12 10.99
C THR A 467 -6.23 -2.79 10.77
N THR A 468 -7.10 -2.88 11.77
CA THR A 468 -8.37 -3.59 11.69
C THR A 468 -9.25 -3.09 10.55
N GLY A 469 -9.81 -4.01 9.79
CA GLY A 469 -10.63 -3.75 8.60
C GLY A 469 -9.87 -3.95 7.28
N THR A 470 -8.53 -4.07 7.30
CA THR A 470 -7.72 -4.34 6.10
C THR A 470 -7.63 -5.84 5.79
N TRP A 471 -7.15 -6.17 4.61
CA TRP A 471 -6.90 -7.53 4.12
C TRP A 471 -5.71 -7.54 3.17
N ALA A 472 -5.19 -8.72 2.82
CA ALA A 472 -3.93 -8.88 2.08
C ALA A 472 -4.02 -8.51 0.58
N SER A 473 -4.64 -7.37 0.24
CA SER A 473 -4.53 -6.81 -1.10
C SER A 473 -3.22 -6.05 -1.25
N PRO A 474 -2.40 -6.32 -2.27
CA PRO A 474 -1.15 -5.60 -2.49
C PRO A 474 -1.37 -4.13 -2.86
N PHE A 475 -2.56 -3.78 -3.32
CA PHE A 475 -2.89 -2.41 -3.73
C PHE A 475 -3.12 -1.43 -2.57
N TRP A 476 -3.09 -1.88 -1.32
CA TRP A 476 -3.03 -0.98 -0.16
C TRP A 476 -1.77 -0.11 -0.17
N PHE A 477 -0.66 -0.58 -0.77
CA PHE A 477 0.63 0.11 -0.66
C PHE A 477 0.78 1.34 -1.55
N GLY A 478 -0.13 1.59 -2.47
CA GLY A 478 -0.32 2.90 -3.09
C GLY A 478 -0.82 3.99 -2.12
N ILE A 479 -1.33 3.58 -0.94
CA ILE A 479 -2.01 4.42 0.04
C ILE A 479 -1.28 4.41 1.39
N ALA A 480 -1.08 3.22 1.97
CA ALA A 480 -0.47 3.00 3.29
C ALA A 480 0.92 2.35 3.15
N ASP A 481 1.70 2.36 4.24
CA ASP A 481 3.03 1.73 4.29
C ASP A 481 2.96 0.30 4.80
N SER A 482 2.04 0.01 5.71
CA SER A 482 1.80 -1.32 6.25
C SER A 482 0.34 -1.55 6.57
N ILE A 483 -0.05 -2.84 6.55
CA ILE A 483 -1.36 -3.30 7.03
C ILE A 483 -1.16 -4.38 8.08
N TRP A 484 -2.20 -4.68 8.85
CA TRP A 484 -2.12 -5.67 9.91
C TRP A 484 -2.19 -7.11 9.38
N ARG A 485 -1.42 -8.03 10.03
CA ARG A 485 -1.44 -9.47 9.75
C ARG A 485 -2.76 -10.17 10.07
N GLN A 486 -3.70 -9.46 10.71
CA GLN A 486 -5.01 -9.93 11.18
C GLN A 486 -4.94 -10.90 12.38
N ASN A 487 -6.13 -11.26 12.90
CA ASN A 487 -6.37 -12.12 14.06
C ASN A 487 -6.06 -11.40 15.40
N TRP A 488 -5.92 -12.15 16.50
CA TRP A 488 -5.69 -11.60 17.84
C TRP A 488 -4.33 -10.92 17.96
N ASP A 489 -4.27 -9.85 18.73
CA ASP A 489 -3.04 -9.09 19.00
C ASP A 489 -1.95 -9.99 19.52
N HIS A 490 -2.22 -10.73 20.60
CA HIS A 490 -1.36 -11.82 21.08
C HIS A 490 -2.20 -13.01 21.55
N ALA A 491 -1.69 -14.21 21.29
CA ALA A 491 -2.24 -15.48 21.75
C ALA A 491 -1.11 -16.52 21.79
N PHE A 492 -1.42 -17.72 22.21
CA PHE A 492 -0.46 -18.78 22.42
C PHE A 492 -0.89 -20.04 21.68
N VAL A 493 -0.16 -20.41 20.64
CA VAL A 493 -0.43 -21.57 19.78
C VAL A 493 0.83 -22.42 19.66
N GLY A 494 0.68 -23.75 19.60
CA GLY A 494 1.77 -24.69 19.43
C GLY A 494 2.45 -25.10 20.75
N GLU A 495 3.74 -25.37 20.69
CA GLU A 495 4.54 -26.03 21.73
C GLU A 495 5.51 -25.07 22.42
N GLY A 496 6.16 -25.52 23.51
CA GLY A 496 7.19 -24.81 24.24
C GLY A 496 6.66 -23.77 25.25
N SER A 497 7.51 -22.82 25.57
CA SER A 497 7.20 -21.70 26.46
C SER A 497 6.10 -20.79 25.92
N LYS A 498 5.60 -19.87 26.75
CA LYS A 498 4.65 -18.85 26.30
C LYS A 498 5.23 -18.00 25.15
N ARG A 499 6.52 -17.68 25.18
CA ARG A 499 7.19 -16.92 24.14
C ARG A 499 7.29 -17.72 22.83
N ASN A 500 7.64 -18.99 22.88
CA ASN A 500 7.63 -19.87 21.71
C ASN A 500 6.23 -19.99 21.08
N LYS A 501 5.19 -20.15 21.92
CA LYS A 501 3.79 -20.18 21.50
C LYS A 501 3.31 -18.85 20.91
N TRP A 502 3.78 -17.72 21.46
CA TRP A 502 3.51 -16.40 20.89
C TRP A 502 4.12 -16.24 19.49
N MET A 503 5.41 -16.57 19.33
CA MET A 503 6.07 -16.50 18.02
C MET A 503 5.35 -17.40 16.98
N THR A 504 4.94 -18.60 17.39
CA THR A 504 4.18 -19.52 16.53
C THR A 504 2.82 -18.93 16.15
N HIS A 505 2.08 -18.35 17.10
CA HIS A 505 0.81 -17.67 16.82
C HIS A 505 0.98 -16.51 15.83
N ARG A 506 1.95 -15.62 16.10
CA ARG A 506 2.24 -14.45 15.26
C ARG A 506 2.47 -14.86 13.80
N ASP A 507 3.35 -15.85 13.62
CA ASP A 507 3.81 -16.26 12.29
C ASP A 507 2.79 -17.17 11.58
N ALA A 508 1.99 -17.96 12.33
CA ALA A 508 0.85 -18.70 11.79
C ALA A 508 -0.26 -17.77 11.27
N CYS A 509 -0.53 -16.66 11.97
CA CYS A 509 -1.47 -15.65 11.49
C CYS A 509 -0.96 -14.96 10.21
N LEU A 510 0.34 -14.64 10.15
CA LEU A 510 0.97 -14.10 8.95
C LEU A 510 0.81 -15.06 7.77
N TYR A 511 1.18 -16.33 7.97
CA TYR A 511 1.07 -17.36 6.94
C TYR A 511 -0.38 -17.54 6.47
N GLY A 512 -1.28 -17.86 7.39
CA GLY A 512 -2.67 -18.23 7.05
C GLY A 512 -3.52 -17.08 6.47
N ASN A 513 -3.27 -15.83 6.91
CA ASN A 513 -4.07 -14.68 6.46
C ASN A 513 -3.47 -13.94 5.27
N ASN A 514 -2.15 -14.01 5.07
CA ASN A 514 -1.47 -13.23 4.04
C ASN A 514 -0.81 -14.13 3.00
N VAL A 515 0.15 -14.98 3.39
CA VAL A 515 0.89 -15.81 2.43
C VAL A 515 -0.01 -16.77 1.67
N ALA A 516 -0.82 -17.56 2.39
CA ALA A 516 -1.68 -18.58 1.79
C ALA A 516 -2.85 -17.98 0.99
N LYS A 517 -3.35 -16.80 1.38
CA LYS A 517 -4.50 -16.16 0.73
C LYS A 517 -4.14 -15.21 -0.40
N SER A 518 -2.89 -14.72 -0.44
CA SER A 518 -2.44 -13.72 -1.42
C SER A 518 -0.96 -13.90 -1.76
N PRO A 519 -0.63 -14.84 -2.65
CA PRO A 519 0.77 -15.20 -2.97
C PRO A 519 1.64 -14.05 -3.48
N LEU A 520 1.04 -13.04 -4.09
CA LEU A 520 1.75 -11.86 -4.59
C LEU A 520 1.80 -10.69 -3.59
N PHE A 521 1.23 -10.85 -2.39
CA PHE A 521 1.27 -9.81 -1.38
C PHE A 521 2.69 -9.64 -0.80
N PRO A 522 3.25 -8.40 -0.75
CA PRO A 522 4.58 -8.16 -0.19
C PRO A 522 4.55 -8.23 1.35
N ILE A 523 4.97 -9.37 1.91
CA ILE A 523 4.96 -9.61 3.36
C ILE A 523 5.94 -8.71 4.15
N ASN A 524 6.81 -7.99 3.46
CA ASN A 524 7.67 -6.95 4.05
C ASN A 524 6.90 -5.72 4.56
N SER A 525 5.59 -5.65 4.34
CA SER A 525 4.75 -4.48 4.63
C SER A 525 3.59 -4.82 5.57
N LEU A 526 3.87 -5.70 6.54
CA LEU A 526 2.93 -6.08 7.58
C LEU A 526 3.29 -5.48 8.93
N MET A 527 2.28 -5.07 9.68
CA MET A 527 2.32 -4.93 11.13
C MET A 527 2.13 -6.31 11.76
N VAL A 528 3.11 -6.80 12.48
CA VAL A 528 3.11 -8.16 13.02
C VAL A 528 3.12 -8.24 14.55
N HIS A 529 3.11 -7.12 15.26
CA HIS A 529 3.36 -6.99 16.70
C HIS A 529 4.78 -7.37 17.13
N GLY A 530 5.73 -7.33 16.23
CA GLY A 530 7.18 -7.40 16.42
C GLY A 530 7.68 -8.21 17.63
N VAL A 531 8.37 -7.53 18.57
CA VAL A 531 8.92 -8.11 19.79
C VAL A 531 8.14 -7.64 21.00
N ILE A 532 7.59 -8.57 21.81
CA ILE A 532 6.81 -8.25 23.03
C ILE A 532 7.55 -8.75 24.27
N TYR A 533 7.98 -7.82 25.13
CA TYR A 533 8.55 -8.14 26.45
C TYR A 533 8.16 -7.07 27.46
N THR A 534 7.02 -7.24 28.10
CA THR A 534 6.43 -6.21 28.96
C THR A 534 5.71 -6.80 30.18
N LYS A 535 5.50 -5.99 31.20
CA LYS A 535 4.77 -6.37 32.41
C LYS A 535 3.26 -6.52 32.17
N ARG A 536 2.72 -5.98 31.09
CA ARG A 536 1.27 -5.95 30.82
C ARG A 536 0.80 -6.98 29.80
N ALA A 537 1.71 -7.56 29.03
CA ALA A 537 1.39 -8.67 28.11
C ALA A 537 1.47 -10.00 28.89
N LYS A 538 0.33 -10.45 29.42
CA LYS A 538 0.24 -11.67 30.24
C LYS A 538 0.87 -12.87 29.52
N GLY A 539 1.87 -13.48 30.17
CA GLY A 539 2.65 -14.61 29.65
C GLY A 539 3.87 -14.23 28.83
N LEU A 540 4.16 -12.92 28.66
CA LEU A 540 5.36 -12.41 27.97
C LEU A 540 6.16 -11.43 28.86
N GLU A 541 5.87 -11.42 30.16
CA GLU A 541 6.53 -10.60 31.16
C GLU A 541 7.86 -11.19 31.69
N THR A 542 8.17 -12.44 31.32
CA THR A 542 9.41 -13.15 31.66
C THR A 542 10.08 -13.71 30.39
N VAL A 543 11.36 -13.98 30.51
CA VAL A 543 12.20 -14.58 29.47
C VAL A 543 12.94 -15.77 30.03
N GLU A 544 12.87 -16.91 29.34
CA GLU A 544 13.68 -18.08 29.63
C GLU A 544 14.86 -18.14 28.64
N LYS A 545 16.07 -18.29 29.15
CA LYS A 545 17.31 -18.45 28.39
C LYS A 545 17.41 -17.39 27.22
N ASP A 546 17.65 -17.87 26.00
CA ASP A 546 17.90 -17.04 24.82
C ASP A 546 16.65 -16.73 23.99
N GLU A 547 15.45 -17.05 24.48
CA GLU A 547 14.18 -16.92 23.73
C GLU A 547 13.89 -15.50 23.24
N LEU A 548 14.26 -14.47 24.00
CA LEU A 548 14.12 -13.09 23.57
C LEU A 548 15.08 -12.77 22.40
N THR A 549 16.29 -13.33 22.45
CA THR A 549 17.26 -13.21 21.34
C THR A 549 16.70 -13.83 20.06
N ASP A 550 16.06 -15.00 20.17
CA ASP A 550 15.42 -15.67 19.03
C ASP A 550 14.25 -14.87 18.48
N GLU A 551 13.40 -14.33 19.36
CA GLU A 551 12.30 -13.46 18.94
C GLU A 551 12.79 -12.19 18.24
N ILE A 552 13.81 -11.52 18.78
CA ILE A 552 14.42 -10.33 18.17
C ILE A 552 14.94 -10.68 16.77
N TRP A 553 15.79 -11.70 16.63
CA TRP A 553 16.38 -12.05 15.34
C TRP A 553 15.35 -12.58 14.33
N SER A 554 14.34 -13.33 14.76
CA SER A 554 13.21 -13.73 13.92
C SER A 554 12.44 -12.51 13.38
N SER A 555 12.14 -11.55 14.26
CA SER A 555 11.41 -10.33 13.88
C SER A 555 12.19 -9.46 12.91
N PHE A 556 13.44 -9.13 13.20
CA PHE A 556 14.26 -8.29 12.31
C PHE A 556 14.71 -9.02 11.04
N GLY A 557 14.88 -10.34 11.10
CA GLY A 557 15.23 -11.19 9.96
C GLY A 557 14.07 -11.48 9.01
N SER A 558 12.83 -11.18 9.40
CA SER A 558 11.65 -11.34 8.56
C SER A 558 11.60 -10.36 7.38
N GLY A 559 12.39 -9.29 7.42
CA GLY A 559 12.39 -8.27 6.39
C GLY A 559 11.20 -7.31 6.44
N THR A 560 10.37 -7.35 7.50
CA THR A 560 9.30 -6.35 7.63
C THR A 560 9.89 -4.95 7.81
N GLN A 561 9.33 -3.98 7.07
CA GLN A 561 9.78 -2.59 7.23
C GLN A 561 9.36 -2.00 8.56
N MET A 562 8.17 -2.36 9.08
CA MET A 562 7.67 -1.90 10.37
C MET A 562 8.24 -2.78 11.48
N GLN A 563 9.33 -2.30 12.08
CA GLN A 563 10.03 -2.98 13.17
C GLN A 563 9.49 -2.49 14.50
N GLU A 564 8.53 -3.22 15.06
CA GLU A 564 7.83 -2.82 16.28
C GLU A 564 8.48 -3.37 17.53
N ILE A 565 8.63 -2.52 18.53
CA ILE A 565 9.13 -2.86 19.85
C ILE A 565 8.04 -2.56 20.88
N TYR A 566 7.50 -3.61 21.49
CA TYR A 566 6.58 -3.57 22.63
C TYR A 566 7.34 -4.07 23.86
N ILE A 567 8.32 -3.30 24.31
CA ILE A 567 9.20 -3.71 25.40
C ILE A 567 9.19 -2.64 26.50
N SER A 568 8.95 -3.07 27.75
CA SER A 568 9.17 -2.22 28.91
C SER A 568 10.69 -2.06 29.11
N PRO A 569 11.26 -0.87 28.91
CA PRO A 569 12.72 -0.71 28.81
C PRO A 569 13.47 -1.15 30.08
N GLY A 570 12.84 -1.01 31.25
CA GLY A 570 13.41 -1.45 32.53
C GLY A 570 13.51 -2.96 32.73
N LEU A 571 13.00 -3.77 31.80
CA LEU A 571 13.14 -5.24 31.83
C LEU A 571 14.41 -5.73 31.16
N LEU A 572 15.00 -4.93 30.25
CA LEU A 572 16.14 -5.33 29.47
C LEU A 572 17.45 -5.27 30.25
N THR A 573 18.20 -6.35 30.18
CA THR A 573 19.61 -6.38 30.61
C THR A 573 20.51 -5.68 29.61
N PRO A 574 21.74 -5.27 29.94
CA PRO A 574 22.69 -4.69 28.99
C PRO A 574 22.91 -5.57 27.74
N GLN A 575 23.00 -6.89 27.91
CA GLN A 575 23.18 -7.85 26.81
C GLN A 575 21.97 -7.91 25.88
N GLN A 576 20.75 -7.80 26.43
CA GLN A 576 19.53 -7.77 25.64
C GLN A 576 19.40 -6.47 24.83
N TRP A 577 19.82 -5.32 25.44
CA TRP A 577 19.96 -4.07 24.70
C TRP A 577 20.96 -4.17 23.55
N ASP A 578 22.11 -4.84 23.77
CA ASP A 578 23.11 -5.07 22.73
C ASP A 578 22.57 -5.95 21.60
N THR A 579 21.83 -7.01 21.93
CA THR A 579 21.16 -7.88 20.96
C THR A 579 20.15 -7.11 20.12
N LEU A 580 19.28 -6.33 20.74
CA LEU A 580 18.28 -5.52 20.05
C LEU A 580 18.94 -4.51 19.12
N ALA A 581 19.99 -3.84 19.59
CA ALA A 581 20.75 -2.87 18.78
C ALA A 581 21.47 -3.52 17.60
N ALA A 582 22.07 -4.71 17.81
CA ALA A 582 22.74 -5.45 16.74
C ALA A 582 21.76 -5.84 15.63
N ALA A 583 20.61 -6.43 15.99
CA ALA A 583 19.59 -6.84 15.03
C ALA A 583 18.98 -5.64 14.28
N ALA A 584 18.67 -4.54 14.96
CA ALA A 584 18.11 -3.33 14.36
C ALA A 584 19.09 -2.69 13.35
N LYS A 585 20.37 -2.55 13.73
CA LYS A 585 21.42 -2.03 12.82
C LYS A 585 21.64 -2.96 11.64
N TRP A 586 21.68 -4.26 11.89
CA TRP A 586 21.84 -5.26 10.83
C TRP A 586 20.69 -5.22 9.83
N ALA A 587 19.42 -5.19 10.27
CA ALA A 587 18.27 -5.12 9.39
C ALA A 587 18.29 -3.84 8.53
N ARG A 588 18.60 -2.69 9.14
CA ARG A 588 18.70 -1.42 8.40
C ARG A 588 19.83 -1.43 7.37
N ALA A 589 20.98 -2.00 7.69
CA ALA A 589 22.10 -2.15 6.76
C ALA A 589 21.78 -3.09 5.58
N ASN A 590 20.92 -4.07 5.80
CA ASN A 590 20.50 -5.05 4.78
C ASN A 590 19.17 -4.70 4.08
N ASN A 591 18.70 -3.47 4.22
CA ASN A 591 17.40 -3.01 3.70
C ASN A 591 17.20 -3.31 2.20
N LYS A 592 18.25 -3.16 1.38
CA LYS A 592 18.22 -3.44 -0.06
C LYS A 592 18.00 -4.91 -0.41
N THR A 593 18.39 -5.83 0.47
CA THR A 593 18.15 -7.28 0.30
C THR A 593 16.82 -7.67 0.95
N LEU A 594 16.56 -7.20 2.16
CA LEU A 594 15.35 -7.53 2.93
C LEU A 594 14.04 -7.06 2.27
N ILE A 595 14.09 -6.09 1.39
CA ILE A 595 12.92 -5.67 0.59
C ILE A 595 12.35 -6.82 -0.24
N ASP A 596 13.16 -7.80 -0.66
CA ASP A 596 12.74 -8.97 -1.46
C ASP A 596 12.15 -10.11 -0.62
N THR A 597 11.92 -9.90 0.67
CA THR A 597 11.49 -10.99 1.57
C THR A 597 10.27 -11.73 1.06
N HIS A 598 10.32 -13.05 1.14
CA HIS A 598 9.23 -13.97 0.84
C HIS A 598 9.26 -15.16 1.79
N TRP A 599 8.16 -15.89 1.85
CA TRP A 599 7.99 -17.01 2.75
C TRP A 599 8.77 -18.24 2.30
N LEU A 600 9.39 -18.92 3.27
CA LEU A 600 10.06 -20.21 3.09
C LEU A 600 9.45 -21.26 4.01
N GLY A 601 9.42 -22.52 3.54
CA GLY A 601 8.97 -23.65 4.33
C GLY A 601 7.46 -23.77 4.47
N GLY A 602 7.04 -24.36 5.59
CA GLY A 602 5.67 -24.81 5.82
C GLY A 602 4.80 -23.88 6.66
N ASP A 603 3.79 -24.48 7.29
CA ASP A 603 2.78 -23.82 8.11
C ASP A 603 3.18 -23.87 9.60
N PRO A 604 3.43 -22.72 10.23
CA PRO A 604 3.76 -22.68 11.67
C PRO A 604 2.70 -23.31 12.58
N ALA A 605 1.43 -23.24 12.19
CA ALA A 605 0.34 -23.82 12.98
C ALA A 605 0.40 -25.36 12.98
N LYS A 606 1.08 -25.96 12.00
CA LYS A 606 1.35 -27.40 11.90
C LYS A 606 2.71 -27.78 12.48
N LEU A 607 3.39 -26.84 13.11
CA LEU A 607 4.74 -27.00 13.67
C LEU A 607 5.79 -27.37 12.62
N GLU A 608 5.58 -27.00 11.36
CA GLU A 608 6.55 -27.20 10.27
C GLU A 608 7.63 -26.14 10.30
N VAL A 609 8.85 -26.47 9.88
CA VAL A 609 9.93 -25.49 9.72
C VAL A 609 9.52 -24.42 8.71
N TYR A 610 9.71 -23.18 9.05
CA TYR A 610 9.36 -22.03 8.22
C TYR A 610 10.36 -20.89 8.36
N GLY A 611 10.19 -19.87 7.52
CA GLY A 611 10.98 -18.65 7.62
C GLY A 611 10.84 -17.70 6.44
N TRP A 612 11.88 -16.94 6.22
CA TRP A 612 11.93 -15.89 5.20
C TRP A 612 13.22 -15.98 4.39
N GLY A 613 13.08 -15.87 3.07
CA GLY A 613 14.17 -15.70 2.13
C GLY A 613 14.17 -14.31 1.53
N SER A 614 15.33 -13.73 1.33
CA SER A 614 15.48 -12.44 0.64
C SER A 614 16.72 -12.48 -0.23
N TRP A 615 16.69 -11.81 -1.37
CA TRP A 615 17.81 -11.81 -2.29
C TRP A 615 18.00 -10.45 -2.98
N SER A 616 19.25 -10.12 -3.21
CA SER A 616 19.73 -9.09 -4.12
C SER A 616 20.94 -9.60 -4.89
N PRO A 617 21.39 -8.96 -5.99
CA PRO A 617 22.59 -9.38 -6.69
C PRO A 617 23.85 -9.47 -5.80
N GLU A 618 23.89 -8.70 -4.71
CA GLU A 618 25.04 -8.63 -3.81
C GLU A 618 24.95 -9.59 -2.62
N LYS A 619 23.74 -10.06 -2.27
CA LYS A 619 23.54 -10.82 -1.04
C LYS A 619 22.20 -11.60 -1.04
N GLY A 620 22.22 -12.81 -0.45
CA GLY A 620 21.04 -13.51 0.03
C GLY A 620 20.94 -13.47 1.56
N ILE A 621 19.73 -13.55 2.10
CA ILE A 621 19.44 -13.67 3.53
C ILE A 621 18.41 -14.76 3.73
N ILE A 622 18.64 -15.62 4.74
CA ILE A 622 17.74 -16.70 5.13
C ILE A 622 17.50 -16.59 6.63
N THR A 623 16.24 -16.50 7.02
CA THR A 623 15.83 -16.60 8.43
C THR A 623 14.91 -17.80 8.56
N LEU A 624 15.26 -18.78 9.39
CA LEU A 624 14.46 -19.98 9.61
C LEU A 624 14.16 -20.17 11.09
N ARG A 625 12.99 -20.75 11.36
CA ARG A 625 12.57 -21.17 12.69
C ARG A 625 12.01 -22.59 12.68
N ASN A 626 12.40 -23.37 13.67
CA ASN A 626 11.74 -24.60 14.06
C ASN A 626 10.70 -24.29 15.16
N PRO A 627 9.40 -24.42 14.94
CA PRO A 627 8.37 -24.15 15.96
C PRO A 627 8.04 -25.32 16.88
N SER A 628 8.67 -26.50 16.66
CA SER A 628 8.42 -27.73 17.42
C SER A 628 9.41 -27.93 18.57
N ASP A 629 9.00 -28.72 19.57
CA ASP A 629 9.82 -29.18 20.69
C ASP A 629 10.79 -30.33 20.30
N THR A 630 10.76 -30.78 19.07
CA THR A 630 11.68 -31.77 18.48
C THR A 630 12.57 -31.15 17.41
N ALA A 631 13.77 -31.72 17.25
CA ALA A 631 14.65 -31.30 16.16
C ALA A 631 14.05 -31.66 14.81
N GLN A 632 14.12 -30.73 13.85
CA GLN A 632 13.60 -30.92 12.49
C GLN A 632 14.67 -30.64 11.44
N GLN A 633 14.48 -31.22 10.26
CA GLN A 633 15.34 -31.01 9.11
C GLN A 633 14.60 -30.26 8.01
N TRP A 634 15.28 -29.34 7.37
CA TRP A 634 14.80 -28.61 6.20
C TRP A 634 15.86 -28.59 5.12
N SER A 635 15.46 -28.96 3.89
CA SER A 635 16.41 -29.03 2.76
C SER A 635 16.13 -27.94 1.76
N CYS A 636 17.22 -27.31 1.25
CA CYS A 636 17.11 -26.22 0.29
C CYS A 636 18.38 -26.11 -0.56
N ASP A 637 18.25 -25.47 -1.71
CA ASP A 637 19.35 -24.98 -2.53
C ASP A 637 19.21 -23.47 -2.80
N ALA A 638 20.22 -22.85 -3.38
CA ALA A 638 20.21 -21.41 -3.63
C ALA A 638 19.08 -20.99 -4.62
N THR A 639 18.77 -21.83 -5.61
CA THR A 639 17.72 -21.53 -6.60
C THR A 639 16.36 -21.42 -5.95
N ALA A 640 16.01 -22.41 -5.12
CA ALA A 640 14.70 -22.46 -4.46
C ALA A 640 14.55 -21.37 -3.39
N VAL A 641 15.58 -21.17 -2.55
CA VAL A 641 15.53 -20.21 -1.43
C VAL A 641 15.51 -18.76 -1.89
N PHE A 642 16.21 -18.44 -2.98
CA PHE A 642 16.36 -17.07 -3.46
C PHE A 642 15.56 -16.78 -4.73
N GLU A 643 14.82 -17.77 -5.27
CA GLU A 643 14.14 -17.62 -6.57
C GLU A 643 15.07 -17.00 -7.63
N LEU A 644 16.27 -17.58 -7.80
CA LEU A 644 17.34 -16.96 -8.57
C LEU A 644 16.92 -16.67 -10.01
N PRO A 645 17.09 -15.42 -10.49
CA PRO A 645 16.89 -15.13 -11.92
C PRO A 645 18.01 -15.72 -12.76
N VAL A 646 17.74 -15.88 -14.06
CA VAL A 646 18.75 -16.30 -15.03
C VAL A 646 19.94 -15.33 -15.00
N GLY A 647 21.16 -15.87 -14.91
CA GLY A 647 22.40 -15.09 -14.84
C GLY A 647 22.82 -14.66 -13.43
N ALA A 648 22.04 -15.01 -12.40
CA ALA A 648 22.50 -14.82 -11.02
C ALA A 648 23.67 -15.74 -10.68
N ALA A 649 24.44 -15.37 -9.63
CA ALA A 649 25.48 -16.25 -9.10
C ALA A 649 24.87 -17.58 -8.67
N THR A 650 25.59 -18.68 -8.89
CA THR A 650 25.12 -20.02 -8.56
C THR A 650 25.68 -20.56 -7.24
N LYS A 651 26.69 -19.89 -6.67
CA LYS A 651 27.35 -20.28 -5.43
C LYS A 651 27.47 -19.12 -4.46
N TYR A 652 27.14 -19.37 -3.20
CA TYR A 652 27.10 -18.37 -2.14
C TYR A 652 27.86 -18.88 -0.92
N LYS A 653 28.74 -18.07 -0.35
CA LYS A 653 29.37 -18.33 0.94
C LYS A 653 28.47 -17.94 2.08
N LEU A 654 28.23 -18.84 3.01
CA LEU A 654 27.39 -18.61 4.17
C LEU A 654 28.14 -17.97 5.33
N SER A 655 27.45 -17.11 6.05
CA SER A 655 27.86 -16.55 7.35
C SER A 655 26.64 -16.34 8.24
N SER A 656 26.85 -16.13 9.56
CA SER A 656 25.75 -15.84 10.48
C SER A 656 26.00 -14.52 11.21
N PRO A 657 25.10 -13.52 11.09
CA PRO A 657 25.25 -12.23 11.79
C PRO A 657 25.11 -12.37 13.32
N ARG A 658 24.44 -13.44 13.79
CA ARG A 658 24.29 -13.74 15.23
C ARG A 658 25.32 -14.75 15.77
N GLY A 659 26.24 -15.21 14.94
CA GLY A 659 27.26 -16.18 15.33
C GLY A 659 26.78 -17.63 15.50
N SER A 660 25.61 -17.98 14.92
CA SER A 660 25.11 -19.35 14.92
C SER A 660 26.05 -20.28 14.12
N LYS A 661 26.06 -21.57 14.49
CA LYS A 661 26.79 -22.60 13.74
C LYS A 661 26.21 -22.68 12.32
N LEU A 662 27.10 -22.65 11.31
CA LEU A 662 26.70 -22.76 9.93
C LEU A 662 26.33 -24.21 9.55
N PRO A 663 25.26 -24.41 8.79
CA PRO A 663 24.86 -25.73 8.29
C PRO A 663 25.83 -26.28 7.22
N ALA A 664 26.44 -25.39 6.46
CA ALA A 664 27.42 -25.64 5.43
C ALA A 664 28.31 -24.41 5.20
N GLU A 665 29.41 -24.52 4.52
CA GLU A 665 30.24 -23.37 4.12
C GLU A 665 29.61 -22.62 2.93
N PHE A 666 28.99 -23.35 2.01
CA PHE A 666 28.40 -22.80 0.80
C PHE A 666 26.95 -23.27 0.61
N LEU A 667 26.16 -22.44 -0.06
CA LEU A 667 24.86 -22.76 -0.63
C LEU A 667 24.97 -22.62 -2.16
N GLU A 668 24.68 -23.69 -2.90
CA GLU A 668 24.84 -23.73 -4.35
C GLU A 668 23.50 -24.03 -5.05
N ALA A 669 23.31 -23.45 -6.23
CA ALA A 669 22.15 -23.72 -7.10
C ALA A 669 22.17 -25.19 -7.57
N GLY A 670 21.03 -25.88 -7.45
CA GLY A 670 20.89 -27.28 -7.85
C GLY A 670 21.62 -28.28 -6.96
N LYS A 671 22.21 -27.85 -5.84
CA LYS A 671 22.86 -28.74 -4.86
C LYS A 671 22.25 -28.53 -3.47
N PRO A 672 21.19 -29.27 -3.13
CA PRO A 672 20.54 -29.11 -1.84
C PRO A 672 21.44 -29.41 -0.65
N ILE A 673 21.34 -28.56 0.36
CA ILE A 673 21.88 -28.83 1.71
C ILE A 673 20.74 -29.11 2.66
N THR A 674 21.00 -29.93 3.69
CA THR A 674 20.04 -30.17 4.77
C THR A 674 20.45 -29.39 6.02
N ILE A 675 19.56 -28.53 6.49
CA ILE A 675 19.71 -27.74 7.70
C ILE A 675 18.95 -28.45 8.83
N THR A 676 19.66 -28.82 9.90
CA THR A 676 19.06 -29.37 11.10
C THR A 676 18.88 -28.26 12.12
N LEU A 677 17.64 -27.98 12.50
CA LEU A 677 17.27 -27.01 13.54
C LEU A 677 16.91 -27.75 14.84
N LYS A 678 17.49 -27.32 15.95
CA LYS A 678 17.11 -27.77 17.28
C LYS A 678 15.67 -27.35 17.64
N PRO A 679 15.07 -27.92 18.70
CA PRO A 679 13.79 -27.43 19.21
C PRO A 679 13.79 -25.91 19.37
N PHE A 680 12.79 -25.25 18.81
CA PHE A 680 12.54 -23.80 18.85
C PHE A 680 13.64 -22.89 18.28
N GLU A 681 14.67 -23.45 17.66
CA GLU A 681 15.82 -22.69 17.16
C GLU A 681 15.43 -21.72 16.07
N VAL A 682 16.00 -20.51 16.14
CA VAL A 682 16.00 -19.49 15.10
C VAL A 682 17.42 -19.34 14.56
N ILE A 683 17.60 -19.45 13.26
CA ILE A 683 18.87 -19.16 12.59
C ILE A 683 18.69 -18.01 11.61
N VAL A 684 19.73 -17.17 11.49
CA VAL A 684 19.83 -16.14 10.45
C VAL A 684 21.14 -16.32 9.73
N LEU A 685 21.06 -16.46 8.43
CA LEU A 685 22.22 -16.67 7.55
C LEU A 685 22.28 -15.56 6.50
N GLU A 686 23.48 -15.09 6.24
CA GLU A 686 23.83 -14.29 5.07
C GLU A 686 24.53 -15.17 4.05
N ALA A 687 24.24 -14.95 2.79
CA ALA A 687 24.80 -15.69 1.65
C ALA A 687 25.41 -14.70 0.66
N ILE A 688 26.73 -14.65 0.60
CA ILE A 688 27.47 -13.74 -0.28
C ILE A 688 27.87 -14.48 -1.55
N PRO A 689 27.54 -13.95 -2.75
CA PRO A 689 27.90 -14.59 -4.00
C PRO A 689 29.43 -14.75 -4.13
N VAL A 690 29.85 -15.93 -4.57
CA VAL A 690 31.25 -16.22 -4.86
C VAL A 690 31.45 -16.02 -6.35
N SER A 691 32.40 -15.18 -6.73
CA SER A 691 32.81 -15.05 -8.14
C SER A 691 33.49 -16.35 -8.60
N ASP A 692 32.95 -16.95 -9.64
CA ASP A 692 33.74 -17.94 -10.38
C ASP A 692 34.92 -17.18 -11.03
N LYS A 693 36.12 -17.27 -10.38
CA LYS A 693 37.36 -16.77 -10.97
C LYS A 693 37.87 -17.75 -12.01
#